data_785a9cd8cd3c8f119a239df1b35a7ba2
#
_entry.id   785a9cd8cd3c8f119a239df1b35a7ba2
#
_cell.length_a   1.000
_cell.length_b   1.000
_cell.length_c   1.000
_cell.angle_alpha   90.00
_cell.angle_beta   90.00
_cell.angle_gamma   90.00
#
_symmetry.space_group_name_H-M   'P 1'
#
loop_
_entity.id
_entity.type
_entity.pdbx_description
1 polymer ?
#
loop_
_entity_poly.entity_id
_entity_poly.type
_entity_poly.pdbx_seq_one_letter_code
_entity_poly.pdbx_strand_id
1 'polypeptide(L)'
;MRAKRFERLSGAAARRPILTVGIVLALAVGGGLLALGLRPSAGIDTFVSASSPSYRATADDERHFGDQAVVILIHESLPNLVETKDLGTLTQLEACLAGQYAVPNTTLHAFTPAPAGSHAPYGGWGSPCGKLMKSRATQVVYGPGTFLNRAVAAVNTQIGSMMSSVNTATHAAETRAYQLAIGKGMNKKQALAEANAAGQLEYQQQLQTLEQMAVSSGINSTPSIDDPQFIPQIVFDQTRGVNQPKARFAYLFPNKNSALIQVRLRSSLSDQQQAQAISWIRQAIRMRMFRSQYGGRYTVTGVPVVINDLASQITGSIAGLLIAALLVMAATLLVVFRARVRLLPLAIALAATGITFGLLALLGAGLTLASIAVLPILIGLAVDYGIQFQARAQEARCDEDAVKRDGRAPLSAAQAASVGQAVGQAAPAIGTAALATGTGFLVLLLSPVPMVRGFGMLLVVGIAVAFGCALTAGSAALVLAERDGGVLGASLRGARDIARAPMRAVGVVVRPLLRGSAAILRAVGRTAGEIITASLAGAADMLAGVRRRLFKRRRAALLVGDPLPEDGGRDRRPRAGGEGFAGRVATAAVARPGRVLAIAAALAVIGWVADTQTAVQSDVTKLVPSSMPALRNLNMLEKVTGVSGEIDVTVRAHDVATPQVVAWMVKYENALLTHYGYLEETGCAKATLCPALSLPDLFSTGGQAPTAASLSQSQINGLLGAVPSYFKEAVITSDQHEATLAFGIRLMPLARQEQVLEYMRSRLHPPAGVTAALAGLPVLAADANASLSSTGHRFLTLIVGLLAVGLVLLIVLRRAERAFVPLIPIALATGWSSLILFVIGIPLNPMSATLGALVIAISTEFSVLLSERYRQERAAGHELSAALARTYRSTGAAVMASGVTAIAGFGVLVFSDITMLRDFGFVTLVDLTVSLAGVLLVLPAALALSERGDVLVRLRAVADAAGGIVARRRRRPRVA
;
A
#
# COMPACT_ATOMS: atom_id res chain seq x y z
N MET A 1 38.41 -23.38 -1.96
CA MET A 1 38.60 -22.25 -2.88
C MET A 1 37.87 -20.99 -2.49
N ARG A 2 36.61 -21.06 -2.01
CA ARG A 2 35.81 -19.87 -1.65
C ARG A 2 36.36 -19.08 -0.44
N ALA A 3 36.81 -19.76 0.63
CA ALA A 3 37.38 -19.10 1.82
C ALA A 3 38.62 -18.23 1.48
N LYS A 4 39.55 -18.75 0.64
CA LYS A 4 40.73 -18.00 0.22
C LYS A 4 40.43 -16.71 -0.56
N ARG A 5 39.27 -16.61 -1.25
CA ARG A 5 38.87 -15.35 -1.92
C ARG A 5 38.39 -14.29 -0.92
N PHE A 6 37.61 -14.68 0.09
CA PHE A 6 37.16 -13.77 1.13
C PHE A 6 38.34 -13.29 2.02
N GLU A 7 39.29 -14.19 2.34
CA GLU A 7 40.53 -13.83 3.04
C GLU A 7 41.36 -12.81 2.25
N ARG A 8 41.44 -12.96 0.92
CA ARG A 8 42.13 -11.98 0.07
C ARG A 8 41.43 -10.63 0.07
N LEU A 9 40.10 -10.57 0.00
CA LEU A 9 39.32 -9.34 0.00
C LEU A 9 39.40 -8.62 1.34
N SER A 10 39.13 -9.31 2.45
CA SER A 10 39.23 -8.73 3.80
C SER A 10 40.67 -8.33 4.13
N GLY A 11 41.67 -9.14 3.74
CA GLY A 11 43.08 -8.82 3.91
C GLY A 11 43.55 -7.63 3.06
N ALA A 12 43.03 -7.47 1.83
CA ALA A 12 43.34 -6.29 1.01
C ALA A 12 42.72 -5.02 1.60
N ALA A 13 41.48 -5.10 2.08
CA ALA A 13 40.81 -4.00 2.77
C ALA A 13 41.53 -3.61 4.09
N ALA A 14 41.97 -4.60 4.86
CA ALA A 14 42.70 -4.40 6.10
C ALA A 14 44.12 -3.78 5.91
N ARG A 15 44.76 -4.03 4.75
CA ARG A 15 46.07 -3.44 4.41
C ARG A 15 46.03 -1.96 4.11
N ARG A 16 44.94 -1.46 3.49
CA ARG A 16 44.73 -0.04 3.14
C ARG A 16 43.47 0.51 3.81
N PRO A 17 43.43 0.55 5.14
CA PRO A 17 42.17 0.74 5.86
C PRO A 17 41.56 2.13 5.65
N ILE A 18 42.39 3.19 5.59
CA ILE A 18 41.94 4.59 5.39
C ILE A 18 41.31 4.73 4.00
N LEU A 19 41.94 4.18 2.97
CA LEU A 19 41.41 4.23 1.59
C LEU A 19 40.07 3.49 1.47
N THR A 20 39.98 2.29 2.06
CA THR A 20 38.76 1.47 2.01
C THR A 20 37.59 2.15 2.72
N VAL A 21 37.81 2.65 3.94
CA VAL A 21 36.79 3.38 4.69
C VAL A 21 36.44 4.68 3.98
N GLY A 22 37.39 5.40 3.41
CA GLY A 22 37.18 6.63 2.65
C GLY A 22 36.32 6.43 1.40
N ILE A 23 36.56 5.38 0.62
CA ILE A 23 35.77 5.04 -0.56
C ILE A 23 34.32 4.70 -0.17
N VAL A 24 34.14 3.82 0.82
CA VAL A 24 32.79 3.42 1.25
C VAL A 24 32.04 4.60 1.86
N LEU A 25 32.71 5.47 2.60
CA LEU A 25 32.09 6.69 3.14
C LEU A 25 31.69 7.66 2.02
N ALA A 26 32.54 7.87 1.02
CA ALA A 26 32.23 8.72 -0.13
C ALA A 26 31.03 8.19 -0.92
N LEU A 27 30.98 6.86 -1.17
CA LEU A 27 29.84 6.22 -1.81
C LEU A 27 28.56 6.33 -0.95
N ALA A 28 28.68 6.19 0.36
CA ALA A 28 27.54 6.30 1.27
C ALA A 28 26.98 7.72 1.33
N VAL A 29 27.84 8.72 1.41
CA VAL A 29 27.44 10.14 1.41
C VAL A 29 26.86 10.51 0.05
N GLY A 30 27.54 10.17 -1.04
CA GLY A 30 27.04 10.42 -2.40
C GLY A 30 25.70 9.74 -2.65
N GLY A 31 25.58 8.47 -2.25
CA GLY A 31 24.31 7.72 -2.34
C GLY A 31 23.21 8.32 -1.45
N GLY A 32 23.55 8.76 -0.25
CA GLY A 32 22.62 9.45 0.65
C GLY A 32 22.09 10.77 0.06
N LEU A 33 22.98 11.57 -0.56
CA LEU A 33 22.60 12.82 -1.24
C LEU A 33 21.68 12.55 -2.42
N LEU A 34 21.96 11.52 -3.24
CA LEU A 34 21.08 11.10 -4.33
C LEU A 34 19.71 10.63 -3.81
N ALA A 35 19.71 9.91 -2.69
CA ALA A 35 18.48 9.40 -2.06
C ALA A 35 17.55 10.52 -1.55
N LEU A 36 18.07 11.72 -1.22
CA LEU A 36 17.24 12.88 -0.88
C LEU A 36 16.38 13.37 -2.05
N GLY A 37 16.74 13.02 -3.29
CA GLY A 37 15.95 13.28 -4.49
C GLY A 37 14.83 12.28 -4.74
N LEU A 38 14.80 11.15 -4.02
CA LEU A 38 13.73 10.14 -4.14
C LEU A 38 12.41 10.68 -3.60
N ARG A 39 11.35 10.49 -4.37
CA ARG A 39 10.00 10.94 -4.00
C ARG A 39 9.12 9.74 -3.69
N PRO A 40 8.34 9.81 -2.60
CA PRO A 40 7.37 8.76 -2.31
C PRO A 40 6.25 8.79 -3.34
N SER A 41 5.96 7.64 -3.93
CA SER A 41 4.77 7.39 -4.73
C SER A 41 3.79 6.56 -3.90
N ALA A 42 2.55 7.03 -3.83
CA ALA A 42 1.42 6.30 -3.29
C ALA A 42 0.41 5.93 -4.40
N GLY A 43 0.86 5.96 -5.65
CA GLY A 43 0.04 5.65 -6.81
C GLY A 43 -0.51 4.22 -6.78
N ILE A 44 -1.61 4.01 -7.46
CA ILE A 44 -2.35 2.73 -7.52
C ILE A 44 -1.52 1.64 -8.21
N ASP A 45 -0.65 2.02 -9.14
CA ASP A 45 0.34 1.18 -9.80
C ASP A 45 1.27 0.43 -8.84
N THR A 46 1.37 0.91 -7.59
CA THR A 46 2.13 0.24 -6.54
C THR A 46 1.40 -0.97 -5.94
N PHE A 47 0.07 -1.00 -6.02
CA PHE A 47 -0.78 -2.04 -5.43
C PHE A 47 -1.21 -3.11 -6.43
N VAL A 48 -1.45 -2.74 -7.69
CA VAL A 48 -1.95 -3.65 -8.73
C VAL A 48 -0.95 -3.73 -9.89
N SER A 49 -0.76 -4.95 -10.42
CA SER A 49 0.17 -5.16 -11.54
C SER A 49 -0.34 -4.49 -12.82
N ALA A 50 0.51 -3.74 -13.50
CA ALA A 50 0.21 -3.12 -14.79
C ALA A 50 -0.21 -4.14 -15.89
N SER A 51 0.08 -5.44 -15.70
CA SER A 51 -0.35 -6.50 -16.61
C SER A 51 -1.76 -7.01 -16.36
N SER A 52 -2.41 -6.64 -15.23
CA SER A 52 -3.76 -7.08 -14.93
C SER A 52 -4.79 -6.47 -15.90
N PRO A 53 -5.87 -7.20 -16.24
CA PRO A 53 -6.91 -6.65 -17.10
C PRO A 53 -7.59 -5.41 -16.51
N SER A 54 -7.85 -5.41 -15.20
CA SER A 54 -8.46 -4.29 -14.50
C SER A 54 -7.58 -3.04 -14.51
N TYR A 55 -6.25 -3.20 -14.31
CA TYR A 55 -5.32 -2.07 -14.41
C TYR A 55 -5.32 -1.46 -15.82
N ARG A 56 -5.27 -2.31 -16.86
CA ARG A 56 -5.29 -1.83 -18.24
C ARG A 56 -6.59 -1.12 -18.58
N ALA A 57 -7.74 -1.66 -18.15
CA ALA A 57 -9.03 -1.02 -18.34
C ALA A 57 -9.10 0.33 -17.63
N THR A 58 -8.63 0.42 -16.37
CA THR A 58 -8.60 1.67 -15.60
C THR A 58 -7.65 2.69 -16.22
N ALA A 59 -6.42 2.28 -16.56
CA ALA A 59 -5.45 3.19 -17.18
C ALA A 59 -5.90 3.72 -18.56
N ASP A 60 -6.72 2.97 -19.23
CA ASP A 60 -7.29 3.31 -20.52
C ASP A 60 -8.47 4.28 -20.35
N ASP A 61 -9.35 4.01 -19.39
CA ASP A 61 -10.42 4.93 -18.98
C ASP A 61 -9.85 6.29 -18.54
N GLU A 62 -8.87 6.28 -17.63
CA GLU A 62 -8.21 7.49 -17.15
C GLU A 62 -7.54 8.29 -18.27
N ARG A 63 -7.03 7.62 -19.33
CA ARG A 63 -6.39 8.28 -20.47
C ARG A 63 -7.40 9.05 -21.31
N HIS A 64 -8.61 8.54 -21.49
CA HIS A 64 -9.66 9.12 -22.32
C HIS A 64 -10.57 10.08 -21.54
N PHE A 65 -10.95 9.69 -20.31
CA PHE A 65 -11.92 10.44 -19.51
C PHE A 65 -11.29 11.20 -18.31
N GLY A 66 -9.97 11.09 -18.13
CA GLY A 66 -9.23 11.73 -17.04
C GLY A 66 -9.15 10.87 -15.78
N ASP A 67 -8.26 11.26 -14.88
CA ASP A 67 -8.08 10.61 -13.56
C ASP A 67 -9.35 10.76 -12.71
N GLN A 68 -9.41 10.03 -11.62
CA GLN A 68 -10.51 10.14 -10.65
C GLN A 68 -10.72 11.60 -10.20
N ALA A 69 -11.99 11.94 -9.94
CA ALA A 69 -12.35 13.32 -9.69
C ALA A 69 -11.81 13.86 -8.35
N VAL A 70 -11.16 15.01 -8.40
CA VAL A 70 -11.06 15.91 -7.25
C VAL A 70 -12.42 16.54 -7.06
N VAL A 71 -13.07 16.28 -5.94
CA VAL A 71 -14.43 16.75 -5.63
C VAL A 71 -14.38 17.96 -4.75
N ILE A 72 -15.09 19.03 -5.13
CA ILE A 72 -15.30 20.21 -4.31
C ILE A 72 -16.75 20.17 -3.82
N LEU A 73 -16.92 19.87 -2.55
CA LEU A 73 -18.21 19.88 -1.88
C LEU A 73 -18.55 21.31 -1.45
N ILE A 74 -19.68 21.78 -1.91
CA ILE A 74 -20.26 23.10 -1.58
C ILE A 74 -21.33 22.88 -0.53
N HIS A 75 -21.17 23.48 0.63
CA HIS A 75 -22.17 23.49 1.71
C HIS A 75 -22.94 24.79 1.67
N GLU A 76 -24.07 24.78 1.01
CA GLU A 76 -24.96 25.92 0.87
C GLU A 76 -26.36 25.43 0.50
N SER A 77 -27.39 26.18 0.86
CA SER A 77 -28.75 25.85 0.44
C SER A 77 -28.86 25.99 -1.08
N LEU A 78 -29.46 25.01 -1.74
CA LEU A 78 -29.57 25.00 -3.22
C LEU A 78 -30.32 26.25 -3.77
N PRO A 79 -31.40 26.75 -3.19
CA PRO A 79 -32.01 27.98 -3.68
C PRO A 79 -31.01 29.16 -3.68
N ASN A 80 -30.25 29.35 -2.61
CA ASN A 80 -29.24 30.42 -2.56
C ASN A 80 -28.19 30.26 -3.67
N LEU A 81 -27.78 29.00 -3.92
CA LEU A 81 -26.74 28.69 -4.90
C LEU A 81 -27.21 28.86 -6.35
N VAL A 82 -28.45 28.46 -6.66
CA VAL A 82 -28.92 28.33 -8.07
C VAL A 82 -29.89 29.45 -8.48
N GLU A 83 -30.54 30.17 -7.54
CA GLU A 83 -31.52 31.22 -7.81
C GLU A 83 -30.94 32.62 -7.62
N THR A 84 -29.64 32.75 -7.32
CA THR A 84 -28.99 34.00 -7.03
C THR A 84 -27.75 34.22 -7.88
N LYS A 85 -27.05 35.35 -7.72
CA LYS A 85 -25.81 35.69 -8.38
C LYS A 85 -24.66 34.70 -8.07
N ASP A 86 -24.81 33.83 -7.07
CA ASP A 86 -23.82 32.85 -6.71
C ASP A 86 -23.65 31.79 -7.81
N LEU A 87 -24.69 31.52 -8.61
CA LEU A 87 -24.58 30.65 -9.78
C LEU A 87 -23.59 31.19 -10.84
N GLY A 88 -23.60 32.50 -11.11
CA GLY A 88 -22.65 33.14 -11.99
C GLY A 88 -21.21 33.10 -11.45
N THR A 89 -21.05 33.32 -10.13
CA THR A 89 -19.78 33.22 -9.43
C THR A 89 -19.24 31.77 -9.50
N LEU A 90 -20.10 30.79 -9.35
CA LEU A 90 -19.77 29.37 -9.45
C LEU A 90 -19.34 28.99 -10.86
N THR A 91 -20.05 29.48 -11.88
CA THR A 91 -19.67 29.30 -13.30
C THR A 91 -18.27 29.86 -13.59
N GLN A 92 -17.94 31.02 -13.03
CA GLN A 92 -16.60 31.61 -13.16
C GLN A 92 -15.53 30.80 -12.40
N LEU A 93 -15.85 30.27 -11.22
CA LEU A 93 -14.96 29.38 -10.48
C LEU A 93 -14.69 28.09 -11.28
N GLU A 94 -15.70 27.47 -11.81
CA GLU A 94 -15.57 26.26 -12.62
C GLU A 94 -14.74 26.51 -13.90
N ALA A 95 -14.91 27.68 -14.55
CA ALA A 95 -14.05 28.11 -15.67
C ALA A 95 -12.59 28.30 -15.23
N CYS A 96 -12.34 28.92 -14.06
CA CYS A 96 -10.99 29.01 -13.48
C CYS A 96 -10.37 27.63 -13.28
N LEU A 97 -11.09 26.67 -12.70
CA LEU A 97 -10.64 25.31 -12.46
C LEU A 97 -10.36 24.56 -13.77
N ALA A 98 -11.14 24.83 -14.82
CA ALA A 98 -10.93 24.31 -16.16
C ALA A 98 -9.73 24.96 -16.88
N GLY A 99 -9.09 25.96 -16.28
CA GLY A 99 -8.05 26.72 -16.93
C GLY A 99 -8.57 27.62 -18.06
N GLN A 100 -9.79 28.13 -17.94
CA GLN A 100 -10.48 28.97 -18.90
C GLN A 100 -10.92 30.29 -18.27
N TYR A 101 -11.39 31.23 -19.08
CA TYR A 101 -12.06 32.45 -18.66
C TYR A 101 -13.48 32.45 -19.21
N ALA A 102 -14.47 32.70 -18.38
CA ALA A 102 -15.88 32.74 -18.78
C ALA A 102 -16.29 34.19 -19.08
N VAL A 103 -16.83 34.42 -20.27
CA VAL A 103 -17.30 35.73 -20.72
C VAL A 103 -18.83 35.69 -20.83
N PRO A 104 -19.54 36.69 -20.27
CA PRO A 104 -21.00 36.83 -20.48
C PRO A 104 -21.30 36.93 -21.98
N ASN A 105 -22.25 36.12 -22.44
CA ASN A 105 -22.77 36.17 -23.81
C ASN A 105 -24.21 36.66 -23.78
N THR A 106 -24.41 37.87 -24.31
CA THR A 106 -25.73 38.52 -24.27
C THR A 106 -26.77 37.87 -25.18
N THR A 107 -26.36 37.21 -26.27
CA THR A 107 -27.27 36.52 -27.18
C THR A 107 -27.77 35.19 -26.57
N LEU A 108 -26.89 34.48 -25.83
CA LEU A 108 -27.23 33.22 -25.22
C LEU A 108 -27.69 33.37 -23.77
N HIS A 109 -27.67 34.60 -23.22
CA HIS A 109 -27.94 34.89 -21.81
C HIS A 109 -27.23 33.96 -20.84
N ALA A 110 -25.98 33.56 -21.19
CA ALA A 110 -25.18 32.59 -20.52
C ALA A 110 -23.70 33.00 -20.60
N PHE A 111 -22.81 32.27 -19.92
CA PHE A 111 -21.37 32.44 -20.05
C PHE A 111 -20.80 31.52 -21.14
N THR A 112 -19.84 32.02 -21.91
CA THR A 112 -19.11 31.23 -22.90
C THR A 112 -17.61 31.28 -22.61
N PRO A 113 -16.82 30.25 -22.97
CA PRO A 113 -15.38 30.30 -22.85
C PRO A 113 -14.80 31.42 -23.73
N ALA A 114 -13.91 32.24 -23.16
CA ALA A 114 -13.20 33.23 -23.92
C ALA A 114 -12.25 32.57 -24.93
N PRO A 115 -12.02 33.18 -26.14
CA PRO A 115 -11.00 32.70 -27.05
C PRO A 115 -9.64 32.66 -26.37
N ALA A 116 -8.81 31.65 -26.74
CA ALA A 116 -7.49 31.46 -26.11
C ALA A 116 -6.64 32.74 -26.25
N GLY A 117 -6.15 33.25 -25.12
CA GLY A 117 -5.31 34.43 -25.05
C GLY A 117 -6.05 35.80 -25.12
N SER A 118 -7.37 35.83 -25.28
CA SER A 118 -8.15 37.08 -25.34
C SER A 118 -8.33 37.77 -23.99
N HIS A 119 -8.26 37.03 -22.90
CA HIS A 119 -8.45 37.54 -21.52
C HIS A 119 -7.36 37.02 -20.59
N ALA A 120 -6.95 37.87 -19.65
CA ALA A 120 -6.09 37.45 -18.56
C ALA A 120 -6.88 36.50 -17.58
N PRO A 121 -6.25 35.47 -17.01
CA PRO A 121 -6.90 34.59 -16.05
C PRO A 121 -7.37 35.35 -14.81
N TYR A 122 -8.39 34.84 -14.14
CA TYR A 122 -8.90 35.43 -12.90
C TYR A 122 -7.76 35.64 -11.88
N GLY A 123 -7.59 36.88 -11.42
CA GLY A 123 -6.51 37.26 -10.51
C GLY A 123 -5.13 37.38 -11.16
N GLY A 124 -5.03 37.32 -12.50
CA GLY A 124 -3.79 37.46 -13.26
C GLY A 124 -2.97 36.16 -13.40
N TRP A 125 -1.89 36.23 -14.16
CA TRP A 125 -1.06 35.08 -14.51
C TRP A 125 -0.33 34.40 -13.33
N GLY A 126 -0.11 35.12 -12.24
CA GLY A 126 0.49 34.58 -11.00
C GLY A 126 -0.52 33.88 -10.07
N SER A 127 -1.81 34.06 -10.34
CA SER A 127 -2.90 33.48 -9.55
C SER A 127 -2.99 31.95 -9.70
N PRO A 128 -3.74 31.27 -8.83
CA PRO A 128 -4.06 29.85 -9.00
C PRO A 128 -4.72 29.55 -10.35
N CYS A 129 -5.67 30.38 -10.81
CA CYS A 129 -6.30 30.24 -12.12
C CYS A 129 -5.32 30.37 -13.28
N GLY A 130 -4.38 31.33 -13.20
CA GLY A 130 -3.33 31.49 -14.20
C GLY A 130 -2.35 30.32 -14.25
N LYS A 131 -2.06 29.70 -13.10
CA LYS A 131 -1.22 28.50 -13.03
C LYS A 131 -1.95 27.28 -13.61
N LEU A 132 -3.23 27.08 -13.33
CA LEU A 132 -4.05 26.03 -13.92
C LEU A 132 -4.17 26.19 -15.44
N MET A 133 -4.39 27.41 -15.92
CA MET A 133 -4.46 27.73 -17.35
C MET A 133 -3.12 27.42 -18.07
N LYS A 134 -1.97 27.79 -17.48
CA LYS A 134 -0.64 27.51 -18.05
C LYS A 134 -0.30 26.03 -18.06
N SER A 135 -0.59 25.34 -16.98
CA SER A 135 -0.23 23.92 -16.81
C SER A 135 -1.11 22.98 -17.64
N ARG A 136 -2.31 23.41 -18.02
CA ARG A 136 -3.34 22.56 -18.64
C ARG A 136 -3.55 21.25 -17.87
N ALA A 137 -3.47 21.32 -16.53
CA ALA A 137 -3.53 20.15 -15.68
C ALA A 137 -4.92 19.49 -15.67
N THR A 138 -5.96 20.27 -15.91
CA THR A 138 -7.35 19.81 -15.89
C THR A 138 -7.76 19.27 -17.25
N GLN A 139 -8.44 18.13 -17.25
CA GLN A 139 -9.05 17.56 -18.45
C GLN A 139 -10.52 17.92 -18.54
N VAL A 140 -11.29 17.69 -17.49
CA VAL A 140 -12.73 17.95 -17.42
C VAL A 140 -13.07 18.62 -16.10
N VAL A 141 -13.94 19.63 -16.15
CA VAL A 141 -14.61 20.21 -14.97
C VAL A 141 -16.09 20.26 -15.24
N TYR A 142 -16.85 19.68 -14.35
CA TYR A 142 -18.32 19.82 -14.37
C TYR A 142 -18.87 20.04 -12.97
N GLY A 143 -19.81 20.92 -12.90
CA GLY A 143 -20.47 21.34 -11.68
C GLY A 143 -21.79 22.04 -11.97
N PRO A 144 -22.48 22.51 -10.94
CA PRO A 144 -23.76 23.19 -11.06
C PRO A 144 -23.75 24.39 -12.00
N GLY A 145 -22.71 25.24 -11.89
CA GLY A 145 -22.58 26.44 -12.72
C GLY A 145 -22.45 26.09 -14.20
N THR A 146 -21.57 25.15 -14.52
CA THR A 146 -21.36 24.71 -15.90
C THR A 146 -22.59 24.01 -16.45
N PHE A 147 -23.22 23.12 -15.67
CA PHE A 147 -24.42 22.39 -16.08
C PHE A 147 -25.59 23.33 -16.40
N LEU A 148 -25.92 24.23 -15.46
CA LEU A 148 -27.06 25.13 -15.63
C LEU A 148 -26.81 26.19 -16.69
N ASN A 149 -25.60 26.76 -16.73
CA ASN A 149 -25.21 27.72 -17.78
C ASN A 149 -25.38 27.16 -19.19
N ARG A 150 -25.13 25.88 -19.35
CA ARG A 150 -25.27 25.21 -20.64
C ARG A 150 -26.69 24.81 -20.98
N ALA A 151 -27.45 24.44 -19.98
CA ALA A 151 -28.89 24.22 -20.20
C ALA A 151 -29.53 25.49 -20.76
N VAL A 152 -29.23 26.65 -20.17
CA VAL A 152 -29.66 27.95 -20.69
C VAL A 152 -29.17 28.21 -22.12
N ALA A 153 -27.88 28.03 -22.38
CA ALA A 153 -27.32 28.26 -23.71
C ALA A 153 -27.92 27.35 -24.80
N ALA A 154 -28.15 26.06 -24.46
CA ALA A 154 -28.74 25.09 -25.37
C ALA A 154 -30.18 25.46 -25.76
N VAL A 155 -31.00 25.83 -24.76
CA VAL A 155 -32.39 26.27 -25.02
C VAL A 155 -32.38 27.56 -25.86
N ASN A 156 -31.56 28.52 -25.55
CA ASN A 156 -31.49 29.75 -26.35
C ASN A 156 -30.98 29.54 -27.75
N THR A 157 -30.03 28.62 -27.97
CA THR A 157 -29.60 28.19 -29.31
C THR A 157 -30.76 27.57 -30.08
N GLN A 158 -31.56 26.72 -29.43
CA GLN A 158 -32.73 26.09 -30.03
C GLN A 158 -33.78 27.14 -30.42
N ILE A 159 -34.08 28.08 -29.51
CA ILE A 159 -35.00 29.21 -29.79
C ILE A 159 -34.46 30.02 -30.98
N GLY A 160 -33.17 30.32 -31.03
CA GLY A 160 -32.52 31.04 -32.15
C GLY A 160 -32.65 30.27 -33.47
N SER A 161 -32.50 28.95 -33.49
CA SER A 161 -32.68 28.12 -34.68
C SER A 161 -34.15 28.09 -35.16
N MET A 162 -35.08 28.03 -34.23
CA MET A 162 -36.51 28.10 -34.53
C MET A 162 -36.89 29.47 -35.13
N MET A 163 -36.41 30.56 -34.55
CA MET A 163 -36.64 31.93 -35.11
C MET A 163 -36.00 32.08 -36.50
N SER A 164 -34.85 31.49 -36.76
CA SER A 164 -34.24 31.44 -38.11
C SER A 164 -35.14 30.71 -39.11
N SER A 165 -35.75 29.58 -38.69
CA SER A 165 -36.71 28.82 -39.49
C SER A 165 -37.96 29.62 -39.77
N VAL A 166 -38.50 30.37 -38.81
CA VAL A 166 -39.65 31.30 -38.98
C VAL A 166 -39.29 32.36 -40.03
N ASN A 167 -38.17 33.01 -39.91
CA ASN A 167 -37.70 34.03 -40.88
C ASN A 167 -37.56 33.45 -42.31
N THR A 168 -37.03 32.22 -42.44
CA THR A 168 -36.90 31.51 -43.70
C THR A 168 -38.26 31.21 -44.30
N ALA A 169 -39.22 30.72 -43.51
CA ALA A 169 -40.60 30.48 -43.95
C ALA A 169 -41.33 31.77 -44.38
N THR A 170 -41.16 32.85 -43.62
CA THR A 170 -41.63 34.19 -43.93
C THR A 170 -41.14 34.70 -45.29
N HIS A 171 -39.83 34.65 -45.50
CA HIS A 171 -39.22 35.06 -46.80
C HIS A 171 -39.68 34.16 -47.97
N ALA A 172 -39.88 32.89 -47.74
CA ALA A 172 -40.42 31.98 -48.74
C ALA A 172 -41.91 32.29 -49.09
N ALA A 173 -42.71 32.69 -48.09
CA ALA A 173 -44.07 33.15 -48.25
C ALA A 173 -44.13 34.46 -49.07
N GLU A 174 -43.31 35.42 -48.65
CA GLU A 174 -43.12 36.70 -49.39
C GLU A 174 -42.76 36.49 -50.84
N THR A 175 -41.78 35.67 -51.10
CA THR A 175 -41.29 35.37 -52.46
C THR A 175 -42.38 34.69 -53.29
N ARG A 176 -43.10 33.73 -52.75
CA ARG A 176 -44.19 33.06 -53.42
C ARG A 176 -45.34 34.01 -53.74
N ALA A 177 -45.75 34.84 -52.75
CA ALA A 177 -46.81 35.80 -52.94
C ALA A 177 -46.46 36.86 -54.01
N TYR A 178 -45.23 37.34 -53.99
CA TYR A 178 -44.70 38.26 -55.01
C TYR A 178 -44.78 37.68 -56.41
N GLN A 179 -44.29 36.45 -56.61
CA GLN A 179 -44.33 35.78 -57.93
C GLN A 179 -45.79 35.55 -58.44
N LEU A 180 -46.66 35.16 -57.53
CA LEU A 180 -48.10 34.99 -57.85
C LEU A 180 -48.77 36.35 -58.21
N ALA A 181 -48.47 37.43 -57.55
CA ALA A 181 -49.00 38.75 -57.82
C ALA A 181 -48.51 39.30 -59.16
N ILE A 182 -47.22 39.13 -59.51
CA ILE A 182 -46.70 39.50 -60.84
C ILE A 182 -47.34 38.64 -61.94
N GLY A 183 -47.49 37.30 -61.69
CA GLY A 183 -48.18 36.42 -62.62
C GLY A 183 -49.66 36.79 -62.84
N LYS A 184 -50.29 37.44 -61.93
CA LYS A 184 -51.65 38.04 -62.03
C LYS A 184 -51.69 39.37 -62.68
N GLY A 185 -50.59 39.94 -63.17
CA GLY A 185 -50.52 41.24 -63.82
C GLY A 185 -50.50 42.48 -62.93
N MET A 186 -50.27 42.31 -61.60
CA MET A 186 -50.16 43.43 -60.66
C MET A 186 -48.89 44.25 -60.90
N ASN A 187 -48.99 45.59 -60.68
CA ASN A 187 -47.78 46.35 -60.72
C ASN A 187 -46.82 46.07 -59.55
N LYS A 188 -45.52 46.42 -59.67
CA LYS A 188 -44.48 46.08 -58.71
C LYS A 188 -44.78 46.55 -57.28
N LYS A 189 -45.41 47.70 -57.15
CA LYS A 189 -45.79 48.24 -55.83
C LYS A 189 -46.92 47.46 -55.15
N GLN A 190 -47.91 47.03 -55.92
CA GLN A 190 -49.02 46.18 -55.45
C GLN A 190 -48.53 44.77 -55.14
N ALA A 191 -47.64 44.17 -55.98
CA ALA A 191 -47.06 42.86 -55.72
C ALA A 191 -46.20 42.87 -54.48
N LEU A 192 -45.49 43.93 -54.17
CA LEU A 192 -44.68 44.04 -52.94
C LEU A 192 -45.58 44.18 -51.71
N ALA A 193 -46.70 44.89 -51.81
CA ALA A 193 -47.67 44.99 -50.69
C ALA A 193 -48.32 43.64 -50.37
N GLU A 194 -48.70 42.85 -51.38
CA GLU A 194 -49.22 41.49 -51.21
C GLU A 194 -48.18 40.54 -50.60
N ALA A 195 -46.94 40.61 -51.05
CA ALA A 195 -45.86 39.84 -50.50
C ALA A 195 -45.62 40.13 -49.02
N ASN A 196 -45.55 41.40 -48.67
CA ASN A 196 -45.36 41.82 -47.27
C ASN A 196 -46.54 41.34 -46.36
N ALA A 197 -47.75 41.43 -46.84
CA ALA A 197 -48.93 40.95 -46.11
C ALA A 197 -48.90 39.41 -45.93
N ALA A 198 -48.51 38.65 -46.92
CA ALA A 198 -48.32 37.21 -46.84
C ALA A 198 -47.20 36.81 -45.88
N GLY A 199 -46.10 37.56 -45.93
CA GLY A 199 -44.99 37.35 -44.99
C GLY A 199 -45.39 37.66 -43.54
N GLN A 200 -46.12 38.76 -43.32
CA GLN A 200 -46.60 39.05 -41.96
C GLN A 200 -47.57 37.98 -41.41
N LEU A 201 -48.48 37.48 -42.24
CA LEU A 201 -49.38 36.40 -41.84
C LEU A 201 -48.65 35.13 -41.47
N GLU A 202 -47.71 34.68 -42.28
CA GLU A 202 -46.84 33.51 -42.02
C GLU A 202 -46.06 33.68 -40.75
N TYR A 203 -45.43 34.84 -40.58
CA TYR A 203 -44.69 35.16 -39.38
C TYR A 203 -45.53 35.04 -38.11
N GLN A 204 -46.73 35.63 -38.11
CA GLN A 204 -47.65 35.55 -36.98
C GLN A 204 -48.11 34.13 -36.66
N GLN A 205 -48.41 33.33 -37.70
CA GLN A 205 -48.84 31.95 -37.53
C GLN A 205 -47.72 31.05 -36.93
N GLN A 206 -46.50 31.23 -37.45
CA GLN A 206 -45.34 30.52 -36.94
C GLN A 206 -44.98 30.92 -35.49
N LEU A 207 -45.10 32.24 -35.19
CA LEU A 207 -44.84 32.77 -33.87
C LEU A 207 -45.85 32.24 -32.85
N GLN A 208 -47.16 32.21 -33.16
CA GLN A 208 -48.18 31.61 -32.30
C GLN A 208 -47.91 30.11 -32.03
N THR A 209 -47.44 29.38 -33.03
CA THR A 209 -47.09 27.98 -32.86
C THR A 209 -45.89 27.83 -31.90
N LEU A 210 -44.89 28.68 -32.01
CA LEU A 210 -43.72 28.70 -31.11
C LEU A 210 -44.12 29.11 -29.69
N GLU A 211 -44.97 30.10 -29.52
CA GLU A 211 -45.46 30.52 -28.21
C GLU A 211 -46.26 29.40 -27.50
N GLN A 212 -47.11 28.67 -28.24
CA GLN A 212 -47.84 27.51 -27.70
C GLN A 212 -46.89 26.40 -27.27
N MET A 213 -45.85 26.10 -28.08
CA MET A 213 -44.81 25.14 -27.72
C MET A 213 -43.99 25.57 -26.49
N ALA A 214 -43.60 26.85 -26.40
CA ALA A 214 -42.89 27.42 -25.26
C ALA A 214 -43.70 27.31 -23.98
N VAL A 215 -44.97 27.75 -24.02
CA VAL A 215 -45.87 27.68 -22.86
C VAL A 215 -46.15 26.25 -22.42
N SER A 216 -46.34 25.31 -23.37
CA SER A 216 -46.52 23.89 -23.05
C SER A 216 -45.29 23.27 -22.44
N SER A 217 -44.11 23.84 -22.72
CA SER A 217 -42.80 23.42 -22.16
C SER A 217 -42.42 24.18 -20.88
N GLY A 218 -43.31 25.08 -20.38
CA GLY A 218 -43.08 25.89 -19.19
C GLY A 218 -42.08 27.04 -19.39
N ILE A 219 -41.79 27.41 -20.64
CA ILE A 219 -40.87 28.51 -20.98
C ILE A 219 -41.70 29.77 -21.22
N ASN A 220 -41.78 30.66 -20.21
CA ASN A 220 -42.59 31.87 -20.30
C ASN A 220 -41.78 33.12 -20.72
N SER A 221 -40.45 33.04 -20.74
CA SER A 221 -39.53 34.13 -21.12
C SER A 221 -38.27 33.51 -21.76
N THR A 222 -37.42 34.32 -22.39
CA THR A 222 -36.11 33.89 -22.86
C THR A 222 -35.28 33.46 -21.66
N PRO A 223 -34.89 32.16 -21.53
CA PRO A 223 -34.17 31.67 -20.38
C PRO A 223 -32.83 32.41 -20.21
N SER A 224 -32.52 32.76 -18.94
CA SER A 224 -31.20 33.28 -18.60
C SER A 224 -30.61 32.53 -17.40
N ILE A 225 -29.33 32.67 -17.18
CA ILE A 225 -28.67 32.05 -15.99
C ILE A 225 -29.17 32.67 -14.66
N ASP A 226 -29.72 33.85 -14.71
CA ASP A 226 -30.30 34.56 -13.56
C ASP A 226 -31.84 34.45 -13.52
N ASP A 227 -32.43 33.54 -14.33
CA ASP A 227 -33.92 33.40 -14.41
C ASP A 227 -34.42 32.58 -13.21
N PRO A 228 -35.20 33.22 -12.29
CA PRO A 228 -35.67 32.57 -11.08
C PRO A 228 -36.78 31.54 -11.31
N GLN A 229 -37.30 31.41 -12.51
CA GLN A 229 -38.34 30.44 -12.86
C GLN A 229 -37.79 29.24 -13.61
N PHE A 230 -36.89 29.48 -14.56
CA PHE A 230 -36.33 28.42 -15.42
C PHE A 230 -35.34 27.49 -14.68
N ILE A 231 -34.39 28.06 -13.91
CA ILE A 231 -33.39 27.25 -13.22
C ILE A 231 -34.00 26.31 -12.18
N PRO A 232 -34.97 26.72 -11.33
CA PRO A 232 -35.63 25.79 -10.41
C PRO A 232 -36.34 24.62 -11.09
N GLN A 233 -36.92 24.81 -12.26
CA GLN A 233 -37.59 23.73 -12.99
C GLN A 233 -36.59 22.64 -13.47
N ILE A 234 -35.36 23.02 -13.75
CA ILE A 234 -34.30 22.05 -14.11
C ILE A 234 -33.83 21.29 -12.88
N VAL A 235 -33.58 21.99 -11.76
CA VAL A 235 -32.91 21.43 -10.59
C VAL A 235 -33.87 20.69 -9.66
N PHE A 236 -35.04 21.27 -9.36
CA PHE A 236 -35.92 20.78 -8.29
C PHE A 236 -36.99 19.82 -8.82
N ASP A 237 -37.35 18.89 -7.96
CA ASP A 237 -38.45 17.96 -8.14
C ASP A 237 -39.59 18.31 -7.21
N GLN A 238 -40.66 18.93 -7.76
CA GLN A 238 -41.81 19.37 -6.98
C GLN A 238 -42.56 18.18 -6.34
N THR A 239 -42.44 16.96 -6.88
CA THR A 239 -43.12 15.78 -6.35
C THR A 239 -42.44 15.23 -5.09
N ARG A 240 -41.16 15.51 -4.89
CA ARG A 240 -40.37 15.04 -3.75
C ARG A 240 -40.35 15.99 -2.57
N GLY A 241 -40.95 17.18 -2.72
CA GLY A 241 -41.06 18.20 -1.71
C GLY A 241 -40.28 19.48 -2.02
N VAL A 242 -40.44 20.48 -1.15
CA VAL A 242 -39.85 21.82 -1.35
C VAL A 242 -38.34 21.80 -1.41
N ASN A 243 -37.78 22.36 -2.47
CA ASN A 243 -36.35 22.52 -2.70
C ASN A 243 -35.56 21.18 -2.74
N GLN A 244 -36.23 20.08 -3.02
CA GLN A 244 -35.54 18.79 -3.22
C GLN A 244 -35.02 18.72 -4.65
N PRO A 245 -33.72 18.37 -4.86
CA PRO A 245 -33.18 18.21 -6.19
C PRO A 245 -33.72 16.92 -6.85
N LYS A 246 -33.78 16.91 -8.17
CA LYS A 246 -34.09 15.69 -8.94
C LYS A 246 -33.05 14.60 -8.62
N ALA A 247 -33.50 13.39 -8.30
CA ALA A 247 -32.64 12.29 -7.86
C ALA A 247 -31.52 11.96 -8.86
N ARG A 248 -31.81 12.09 -10.15
CA ARG A 248 -30.87 11.84 -11.23
C ARG A 248 -29.64 12.76 -11.22
N PHE A 249 -29.80 13.97 -10.71
CA PHE A 249 -28.69 14.94 -10.60
C PHE A 249 -27.99 14.87 -9.24
N ALA A 250 -28.10 13.74 -8.50
CA ALA A 250 -27.45 13.56 -7.20
C ALA A 250 -25.93 13.69 -7.26
N TYR A 251 -25.31 13.44 -8.41
CA TYR A 251 -23.88 13.63 -8.65
C TYR A 251 -23.46 15.11 -8.74
N LEU A 252 -24.43 16.05 -8.90
CA LEU A 252 -24.23 17.51 -8.82
C LEU A 252 -24.91 18.10 -7.61
N PHE A 253 -26.11 17.62 -7.26
CA PHE A 253 -26.98 18.10 -6.21
C PHE A 253 -27.40 16.94 -5.29
N PRO A 254 -26.53 16.49 -4.38
CA PRO A 254 -26.81 15.31 -3.56
C PRO A 254 -27.98 15.51 -2.59
N ASN A 255 -28.22 16.73 -2.13
CA ASN A 255 -29.33 17.10 -1.26
C ASN A 255 -29.59 18.61 -1.32
N LYS A 256 -30.66 19.09 -0.65
CA LYS A 256 -31.09 20.48 -0.67
C LYS A 256 -30.08 21.51 -0.12
N ASN A 257 -29.01 21.08 0.53
CA ASN A 257 -28.04 21.96 1.21
C ASN A 257 -26.60 21.72 0.69
N SER A 258 -26.44 21.02 -0.42
CA SER A 258 -25.09 20.71 -0.92
C SER A 258 -25.08 20.59 -2.43
N ALA A 259 -23.97 21.01 -3.03
CA ALA A 259 -23.68 20.80 -4.43
C ALA A 259 -22.22 20.35 -4.61
N LEU A 260 -21.90 19.77 -5.76
CA LEU A 260 -20.60 19.21 -6.08
C LEU A 260 -20.02 19.80 -7.36
N ILE A 261 -18.73 20.17 -7.33
CA ILE A 261 -17.95 20.37 -8.55
C ILE A 261 -16.98 19.21 -8.63
N GLN A 262 -16.90 18.58 -9.78
CA GLN A 262 -15.97 17.53 -10.08
C GLN A 262 -14.90 18.03 -11.04
N VAL A 263 -13.62 17.80 -10.68
CA VAL A 263 -12.46 18.21 -11.45
C VAL A 263 -11.63 16.96 -11.74
N ARG A 264 -11.64 16.47 -12.97
CA ARG A 264 -10.79 15.37 -13.44
C ARG A 264 -9.48 15.94 -13.98
N LEU A 265 -8.38 15.48 -13.43
CA LEU A 265 -7.04 15.87 -13.87
C LEU A 265 -6.60 14.97 -15.02
N ARG A 266 -5.63 15.42 -15.81
CA ARG A 266 -5.05 14.60 -16.89
C ARG A 266 -4.24 13.44 -16.30
N SER A 267 -4.44 12.24 -16.80
CA SER A 267 -3.70 11.04 -16.39
C SER A 267 -2.20 11.10 -16.75
N SER A 268 -1.80 11.96 -17.68
CA SER A 268 -0.39 12.15 -18.07
C SER A 268 0.43 12.98 -17.06
N LEU A 269 -0.19 13.51 -16.01
CA LEU A 269 0.51 14.28 -14.99
C LEU A 269 1.34 13.36 -14.07
N SER A 270 2.55 13.80 -13.77
CA SER A 270 3.33 13.18 -12.69
C SER A 270 2.69 13.47 -11.33
N ASP A 271 2.95 12.61 -10.32
CA ASP A 271 2.46 12.79 -8.93
C ASP A 271 2.71 14.20 -8.40
N GLN A 272 3.87 14.80 -8.76
CA GLN A 272 4.19 16.19 -8.36
C GLN A 272 3.30 17.23 -9.04
N GLN A 273 3.04 17.05 -10.32
CA GLN A 273 2.18 17.98 -11.07
C GLN A 273 0.74 17.87 -10.60
N GLN A 274 0.28 16.65 -10.27
CA GLN A 274 -1.02 16.40 -9.69
C GLN A 274 -1.14 17.07 -8.31
N ALA A 275 -0.13 16.89 -7.43
CA ALA A 275 -0.07 17.56 -6.14
C ALA A 275 -0.11 19.09 -6.26
N GLN A 276 0.60 19.66 -7.23
CA GLN A 276 0.58 21.10 -7.51
C GLN A 276 -0.79 21.56 -7.99
N ALA A 277 -1.44 20.81 -8.89
CA ALA A 277 -2.77 21.12 -9.38
C ALA A 277 -3.80 21.12 -8.23
N ILE A 278 -3.78 20.10 -7.37
CA ILE A 278 -4.64 20.04 -6.16
C ILE A 278 -4.38 21.23 -5.24
N SER A 279 -3.13 21.63 -5.07
CA SER A 279 -2.76 22.81 -4.28
C SER A 279 -3.34 24.10 -4.90
N TRP A 280 -3.28 24.26 -6.21
CA TRP A 280 -3.87 25.42 -6.90
C TRP A 280 -5.40 25.43 -6.85
N ILE A 281 -6.04 24.27 -6.96
CA ILE A 281 -7.50 24.12 -6.75
C ILE A 281 -7.87 24.59 -5.34
N ARG A 282 -7.15 24.14 -4.30
CA ARG A 282 -7.36 24.58 -2.91
C ARG A 282 -7.14 26.08 -2.71
N GLN A 283 -6.25 26.69 -3.46
CA GLN A 283 -6.01 28.12 -3.41
C GLN A 283 -7.09 28.90 -4.19
N ALA A 284 -7.54 28.37 -5.34
CA ALA A 284 -8.56 29.00 -6.18
C ALA A 284 -9.89 29.19 -5.43
N ILE A 285 -10.38 28.15 -4.74
CA ILE A 285 -11.62 28.23 -3.97
C ILE A 285 -11.56 29.22 -2.80
N ARG A 286 -10.36 29.67 -2.39
CA ARG A 286 -10.16 30.66 -1.31
C ARG A 286 -10.06 32.08 -1.83
N MET A 287 -10.04 32.30 -3.16
CA MET A 287 -9.98 33.63 -3.74
C MET A 287 -11.24 34.42 -3.37
N ARG A 288 -11.07 35.71 -3.01
CA ARG A 288 -12.19 36.57 -2.57
C ARG A 288 -13.30 36.69 -3.61
N MET A 289 -12.99 36.68 -4.87
CA MET A 289 -13.94 36.81 -5.97
C MET A 289 -14.88 35.59 -6.13
N PHE A 290 -14.52 34.43 -5.59
CA PHE A 290 -15.34 33.21 -5.64
C PHE A 290 -16.05 32.88 -4.35
N ARG A 291 -16.05 33.80 -3.39
CA ARG A 291 -16.82 33.62 -2.13
C ARG A 291 -18.31 33.71 -2.41
N SER A 292 -19.06 32.75 -1.91
CA SER A 292 -20.53 32.84 -1.86
C SER A 292 -20.99 34.02 -1.03
N GLN A 293 -22.03 34.71 -1.49
CA GLN A 293 -22.64 35.84 -0.80
C GLN A 293 -23.42 35.40 0.44
N TYR A 294 -23.94 34.17 0.45
CA TYR A 294 -24.77 33.61 1.53
C TYR A 294 -24.02 32.71 2.50
N GLY A 295 -22.69 32.77 2.51
CA GLY A 295 -21.85 32.09 3.50
C GLY A 295 -21.53 30.64 3.18
N GLY A 296 -21.71 30.23 1.95
CA GLY A 296 -21.35 28.92 1.46
C GLY A 296 -19.88 28.58 1.70
N ARG A 297 -19.59 27.30 1.97
CA ARG A 297 -18.23 26.80 2.23
C ARG A 297 -17.84 25.75 1.22
N TYR A 298 -16.61 25.85 0.72
CA TYR A 298 -16.02 24.91 -0.19
C TYR A 298 -15.10 23.94 0.56
N THR A 299 -15.25 22.65 0.33
CA THR A 299 -14.39 21.61 0.90
C THR A 299 -13.81 20.75 -0.24
N VAL A 300 -12.49 20.78 -0.44
CA VAL A 300 -11.81 19.96 -1.45
C VAL A 300 -11.55 18.57 -0.86
N THR A 301 -11.99 17.55 -1.56
CA THR A 301 -11.88 16.14 -1.18
C THR A 301 -11.81 15.25 -2.42
N GLY A 302 -11.98 13.96 -2.26
CA GLY A 302 -11.84 12.94 -3.32
C GLY A 302 -10.63 12.07 -3.12
N VAL A 303 -10.59 10.93 -3.80
CA VAL A 303 -9.52 9.95 -3.65
C VAL A 303 -8.15 10.52 -4.00
N PRO A 304 -7.95 11.28 -5.11
CA PRO A 304 -6.65 11.88 -5.43
C PRO A 304 -6.13 12.81 -4.34
N VAL A 305 -7.05 13.53 -3.67
CA VAL A 305 -6.70 14.43 -2.56
C VAL A 305 -6.21 13.65 -1.34
N VAL A 306 -6.86 12.52 -1.02
CA VAL A 306 -6.46 11.65 0.09
C VAL A 306 -5.08 11.02 -0.18
N ILE A 307 -4.85 10.53 -1.40
CA ILE A 307 -3.56 9.95 -1.82
C ILE A 307 -2.44 10.99 -1.73
N ASN A 308 -2.68 12.21 -2.23
CA ASN A 308 -1.70 13.30 -2.18
C ASN A 308 -1.37 13.72 -0.74
N ASP A 309 -2.39 13.89 0.11
CA ASP A 309 -2.19 14.26 1.51
C ASP A 309 -1.50 13.13 2.29
N LEU A 310 -1.80 11.87 1.98
CA LEU A 310 -1.11 10.71 2.52
C LEU A 310 0.37 10.72 2.15
N ALA A 311 0.71 10.92 0.88
CA ALA A 311 2.09 10.99 0.41
C ALA A 311 2.88 12.12 1.12
N SER A 312 2.25 13.27 1.33
CA SER A 312 2.85 14.40 2.05
C SER A 312 3.06 14.12 3.54
N GLN A 313 2.11 13.49 4.21
CA GLN A 313 2.21 13.13 5.63
C GLN A 313 3.26 12.05 5.87
N ILE A 314 3.35 11.07 4.96
CA ILE A 314 4.37 10.04 4.98
C ILE A 314 5.76 10.68 4.99
N THR A 315 6.02 11.61 4.07
CA THR A 315 7.34 12.28 3.96
C THR A 315 7.74 12.96 5.27
N GLY A 316 6.81 13.60 5.96
CA GLY A 316 7.06 14.24 7.26
C GLY A 316 7.35 13.24 8.40
N SER A 317 6.67 12.09 8.41
CA SER A 317 6.79 11.10 9.49
C SER A 317 8.04 10.24 9.36
N ILE A 318 8.55 10.00 8.14
CA ILE A 318 9.71 9.13 7.86
C ILE A 318 10.96 9.59 8.60
N ALA A 319 11.28 10.87 8.53
CA ALA A 319 12.50 11.42 9.15
C ALA A 319 12.47 11.21 10.67
N GLY A 320 11.33 11.46 11.31
CA GLY A 320 11.15 11.23 12.75
C GLY A 320 11.32 9.76 13.14
N LEU A 321 10.68 8.85 12.43
CA LEU A 321 10.77 7.40 12.65
C LEU A 321 12.20 6.88 12.42
N LEU A 322 12.88 7.36 11.40
CA LEU A 322 14.27 6.97 11.11
C LEU A 322 15.22 7.42 12.23
N ILE A 323 15.12 8.67 12.67
CA ILE A 323 15.93 9.19 13.77
C ILE A 323 15.65 8.41 15.06
N ALA A 324 14.37 8.15 15.37
CA ALA A 324 13.99 7.35 16.54
C ALA A 324 14.55 5.93 16.47
N ALA A 325 14.46 5.27 15.30
CA ALA A 325 15.03 3.94 15.09
C ALA A 325 16.56 3.93 15.29
N LEU A 326 17.26 4.90 14.75
CA LEU A 326 18.72 5.05 14.92
C LEU A 326 19.09 5.26 16.38
N LEU A 327 18.38 6.11 17.11
CA LEU A 327 18.63 6.36 18.52
C LEU A 327 18.37 5.12 19.38
N VAL A 328 17.26 4.40 19.12
CA VAL A 328 16.92 3.17 19.84
C VAL A 328 17.94 2.06 19.55
N MET A 329 18.33 1.88 18.27
CA MET A 329 19.36 0.90 17.91
C MET A 329 20.73 1.26 18.50
N ALA A 330 21.14 2.53 18.48
CA ALA A 330 22.36 2.99 19.10
C ALA A 330 22.35 2.73 20.62
N ALA A 331 21.27 3.08 21.30
CA ALA A 331 21.11 2.81 22.73
C ALA A 331 21.16 1.31 23.05
N THR A 332 20.48 0.48 22.24
CA THR A 332 20.50 -0.98 22.39
C THR A 332 21.89 -1.55 22.22
N LEU A 333 22.62 -1.13 21.17
CA LEU A 333 24.00 -1.55 20.94
C LEU A 333 24.94 -1.13 22.11
N LEU A 334 24.76 0.07 22.63
CA LEU A 334 25.56 0.55 23.77
C LEU A 334 25.32 -0.28 25.04
N VAL A 335 24.11 -0.81 25.24
CA VAL A 335 23.73 -1.61 26.42
C VAL A 335 24.05 -3.08 26.25
N VAL A 336 23.64 -3.66 25.11
CA VAL A 336 23.66 -5.11 24.90
C VAL A 336 25.01 -5.58 24.34
N PHE A 337 25.59 -4.82 23.42
CA PHE A 337 26.80 -5.23 22.72
C PHE A 337 28.08 -4.82 23.47
N ARG A 338 28.81 -5.83 23.93
CA ARG A 338 30.06 -5.64 24.73
C ARG A 338 31.30 -5.70 23.83
N ALA A 339 31.54 -4.65 23.07
CA ALA A 339 32.68 -4.50 22.18
C ALA A 339 33.41 -3.20 22.46
N ARG A 340 34.67 -3.09 21.98
CA ARG A 340 35.47 -1.85 22.15
C ARG A 340 34.89 -0.67 21.38
N VAL A 341 34.38 -0.91 20.15
CA VAL A 341 33.72 0.08 19.30
C VAL A 341 32.26 -0.36 19.09
N ARG A 342 31.40 -0.01 20.02
CA ARG A 342 30.00 -0.53 20.07
C ARG A 342 29.11 -0.05 18.94
N LEU A 343 29.34 1.15 18.40
CA LEU A 343 28.55 1.77 17.36
C LEU A 343 29.04 1.49 15.92
N LEU A 344 30.18 0.79 15.79
CA LEU A 344 30.73 0.46 14.46
C LEU A 344 29.73 -0.31 13.56
N PRO A 345 29.02 -1.33 14.07
CA PRO A 345 27.99 -2.01 13.27
C PRO A 345 26.92 -1.06 12.71
N LEU A 346 26.48 -0.09 13.51
CA LEU A 346 25.48 0.90 13.09
C LEU A 346 26.04 1.86 12.01
N ALA A 347 27.31 2.27 12.14
CA ALA A 347 27.96 3.11 11.14
C ALA A 347 28.09 2.40 9.78
N ILE A 348 28.45 1.10 9.79
CA ILE A 348 28.50 0.26 8.58
C ILE A 348 27.12 0.10 7.97
N ALA A 349 26.10 -0.11 8.80
CA ALA A 349 24.71 -0.25 8.35
C ALA A 349 24.19 1.03 7.68
N LEU A 350 24.48 2.19 8.26
CA LEU A 350 24.16 3.50 7.66
C LEU A 350 24.84 3.70 6.31
N ALA A 351 26.13 3.34 6.21
CA ALA A 351 26.86 3.42 4.95
C ALA A 351 26.23 2.50 3.88
N ALA A 352 25.92 1.27 4.25
CA ALA A 352 25.25 0.33 3.34
C ALA A 352 23.85 0.83 2.89
N THR A 353 23.09 1.39 3.81
CA THR A 353 21.76 1.96 3.51
C THR A 353 21.88 3.15 2.56
N GLY A 354 22.82 4.07 2.80
CA GLY A 354 23.06 5.21 1.91
C GLY A 354 23.43 4.77 0.48
N ILE A 355 24.30 3.77 0.34
CA ILE A 355 24.67 3.21 -0.97
C ILE A 355 23.46 2.54 -1.63
N THR A 356 22.66 1.77 -0.88
CA THR A 356 21.50 1.04 -1.42
C THR A 356 20.43 1.99 -1.96
N PHE A 357 20.07 3.03 -1.19
CA PHE A 357 19.09 4.02 -1.63
C PHE A 357 19.65 4.97 -2.70
N GLY A 358 20.95 5.22 -2.70
CA GLY A 358 21.63 5.91 -3.80
C GLY A 358 21.56 5.12 -5.11
N LEU A 359 21.72 3.81 -5.06
CA LEU A 359 21.56 2.94 -6.22
C LEU A 359 20.10 2.92 -6.71
N LEU A 360 19.12 2.89 -5.78
CA LEU A 360 17.70 3.01 -6.11
C LEU A 360 17.40 4.32 -6.86
N ALA A 361 17.98 5.44 -6.40
CA ALA A 361 17.85 6.74 -7.05
C ALA A 361 18.46 6.76 -8.46
N LEU A 362 19.63 6.15 -8.65
CA LEU A 362 20.28 6.03 -9.96
C LEU A 362 19.48 5.17 -10.95
N LEU A 363 18.75 4.17 -10.47
CA LEU A 363 17.88 3.33 -11.28
C LEU A 363 16.53 4.00 -11.61
N GLY A 364 16.27 5.21 -11.10
CA GLY A 364 15.04 5.95 -11.32
C GLY A 364 13.79 5.30 -10.71
N ALA A 365 13.95 4.40 -9.75
CA ALA A 365 12.83 3.72 -9.11
C ALA A 365 12.18 4.62 -8.05
N GLY A 366 10.83 4.66 -8.01
CA GLY A 366 10.06 5.43 -7.03
C GLY A 366 10.16 4.85 -5.61
N LEU A 367 10.01 5.71 -4.61
CA LEU A 367 9.96 5.32 -3.21
C LEU A 367 8.51 4.95 -2.84
N THR A 368 8.18 3.66 -2.79
CA THR A 368 6.85 3.20 -2.38
C THR A 368 6.69 3.22 -0.85
N LEU A 369 5.46 3.13 -0.35
CA LEU A 369 5.17 2.95 1.07
C LEU A 369 5.95 1.79 1.69
N ALA A 370 6.09 0.68 0.96
CA ALA A 370 6.87 -0.46 1.39
C ALA A 370 8.38 -0.16 1.41
N SER A 371 8.90 0.58 0.44
CA SER A 371 10.31 0.97 0.38
C SER A 371 10.75 1.80 1.59
N ILE A 372 9.82 2.57 2.18
CA ILE A 372 10.06 3.35 3.39
C ILE A 372 10.30 2.43 4.59
N ALA A 373 9.50 1.37 4.71
CA ALA A 373 9.69 0.38 5.76
C ALA A 373 11.04 -0.37 5.62
N VAL A 374 11.64 -0.42 4.41
CA VAL A 374 12.96 -1.02 4.20
C VAL A 374 14.05 -0.30 4.99
N LEU A 375 13.96 1.02 5.20
CA LEU A 375 15.01 1.78 5.90
C LEU A 375 15.37 1.19 7.27
N PRO A 376 14.44 1.11 8.25
CA PRO A 376 14.75 0.52 9.55
C PRO A 376 15.08 -0.98 9.47
N ILE A 377 14.46 -1.69 8.51
CA ILE A 377 14.72 -3.12 8.28
C ILE A 377 16.15 -3.34 7.81
N LEU A 378 16.56 -2.63 6.77
CA LEU A 378 17.90 -2.76 6.19
C LEU A 378 18.99 -2.37 7.20
N ILE A 379 18.76 -1.30 7.98
CA ILE A 379 19.69 -0.92 9.03
C ILE A 379 19.79 -2.03 10.07
N GLY A 380 18.67 -2.61 10.52
CA GLY A 380 18.64 -3.72 11.47
C GLY A 380 19.40 -4.95 10.98
N LEU A 381 19.17 -5.38 9.73
CA LEU A 381 19.86 -6.51 9.11
C LEU A 381 21.35 -6.21 8.83
N ALA A 382 21.67 -5.00 8.39
CA ALA A 382 23.05 -4.61 8.12
C ALA A 382 23.89 -4.53 9.40
N VAL A 383 23.29 -4.12 10.53
CA VAL A 383 23.92 -4.11 11.85
C VAL A 383 24.33 -5.53 12.24
N ASP A 384 23.54 -6.55 11.88
CA ASP A 384 23.84 -7.95 12.20
C ASP A 384 25.17 -8.39 11.61
N TYR A 385 25.44 -8.15 10.32
CA TYR A 385 26.74 -8.48 9.72
C TYR A 385 27.90 -7.79 10.42
N GLY A 386 27.71 -6.53 10.80
CA GLY A 386 28.71 -5.78 11.60
C GLY A 386 29.00 -6.44 12.96
N ILE A 387 27.95 -6.86 13.68
CA ILE A 387 28.06 -7.56 14.97
C ILE A 387 28.77 -8.90 14.80
N GLN A 388 28.37 -9.69 13.80
CA GLN A 388 28.95 -11.03 13.55
C GLN A 388 30.44 -10.97 13.23
N PHE A 389 30.86 -10.10 12.29
CA PHE A 389 32.27 -9.94 11.96
C PHE A 389 33.10 -9.39 13.13
N GLN A 390 32.55 -8.42 13.87
CA GLN A 390 33.23 -7.86 15.02
C GLN A 390 33.36 -8.88 16.18
N ALA A 391 32.35 -9.71 16.42
CA ALA A 391 32.41 -10.77 17.42
C ALA A 391 33.51 -11.80 17.08
N ARG A 392 33.62 -12.18 15.80
CA ARG A 392 34.65 -13.12 15.32
C ARG A 392 36.06 -12.54 15.43
N ALA A 393 36.23 -11.26 15.08
CA ALA A 393 37.51 -10.58 15.25
C ALA A 393 37.92 -10.51 16.73
N GLN A 394 36.97 -10.37 17.66
CA GLN A 394 37.24 -10.38 19.10
C GLN A 394 37.58 -11.76 19.63
N GLU A 395 36.94 -12.84 19.19
CA GLU A 395 37.26 -14.21 19.54
C GLU A 395 38.73 -14.52 19.20
N ALA A 396 39.16 -14.24 17.96
CA ALA A 396 40.50 -14.48 17.48
C ALA A 396 41.55 -13.76 18.34
N ARG A 397 41.23 -12.58 18.89
CA ARG A 397 42.16 -11.86 19.81
C ARG A 397 42.29 -12.51 21.17
N CYS A 398 41.17 -12.96 21.75
CA CYS A 398 41.19 -13.64 23.05
C CYS A 398 42.08 -14.90 23.00
N ASP A 399 42.04 -15.61 21.86
CA ASP A 399 42.90 -16.77 21.62
C ASP A 399 44.37 -16.38 21.45
N GLU A 400 44.69 -15.27 20.72
CA GLU A 400 46.03 -14.75 20.59
C GLU A 400 46.61 -14.23 21.90
N ASP A 401 45.83 -13.53 22.73
CA ASP A 401 46.28 -13.02 24.04
C ASP A 401 46.54 -14.16 25.04
N ALA A 402 45.85 -15.28 24.89
CA ALA A 402 46.15 -16.52 25.62
C ALA A 402 47.50 -17.14 25.19
N VAL A 403 47.83 -17.10 23.88
CA VAL A 403 49.11 -17.60 23.33
C VAL A 403 50.27 -16.62 23.57
N LYS A 404 50.00 -15.30 23.57
CA LYS A 404 51.03 -14.24 23.80
C LYS A 404 51.56 -14.13 25.22
N ARG A 405 50.92 -14.76 26.20
CA ARG A 405 51.52 -14.91 27.53
C ARG A 405 52.82 -15.72 27.51
N ASP A 406 53.15 -16.36 26.38
CA ASP A 406 54.39 -17.12 26.16
C ASP A 406 55.47 -16.36 25.34
N GLY A 407 55.31 -15.08 25.09
CA GLY A 407 56.33 -14.17 24.56
C GLY A 407 56.95 -14.52 23.20
N ARG A 408 56.57 -13.76 22.15
CA ARG A 408 57.32 -13.36 20.93
C ARG A 408 56.41 -12.90 19.79
N ALA A 409 56.43 -11.60 19.47
CA ALA A 409 56.40 -11.04 18.11
C ALA A 409 56.01 -9.53 18.04
N PRO A 410 56.44 -8.73 17.05
CA PRO A 410 56.14 -7.30 16.90
C PRO A 410 54.72 -7.00 16.42
N LEU A 411 54.12 -5.97 17.03
CA LEU A 411 52.65 -5.82 17.25
C LEU A 411 51.77 -5.23 16.12
N SER A 412 52.27 -4.64 15.03
CA SER A 412 51.42 -3.80 14.17
C SER A 412 51.04 -4.36 12.81
N ALA A 413 51.87 -5.14 12.16
CA ALA A 413 51.54 -5.76 10.88
C ALA A 413 50.88 -7.15 11.06
N ALA A 414 51.22 -7.85 12.14
CA ALA A 414 50.64 -9.14 12.50
C ALA A 414 49.16 -9.02 12.90
N GLN A 415 48.77 -7.92 13.58
CA GLN A 415 47.41 -7.65 14.03
C GLN A 415 46.41 -7.36 12.87
N ALA A 416 46.86 -6.60 11.86
CA ALA A 416 46.02 -6.35 10.69
C ALA A 416 45.81 -7.63 9.85
N ALA A 417 46.83 -8.52 9.84
CA ALA A 417 46.73 -9.82 9.17
C ALA A 417 45.80 -10.77 9.93
N SER A 418 45.84 -10.79 11.29
CA SER A 418 44.98 -11.64 12.11
C SER A 418 43.49 -11.25 12.05
N VAL A 419 43.17 -9.95 12.10
CA VAL A 419 41.78 -9.48 11.90
C VAL A 419 41.28 -9.82 10.50
N GLY A 420 42.07 -9.57 9.45
CA GLY A 420 41.72 -9.91 8.08
C GLY A 420 41.49 -11.41 7.88
N GLN A 421 42.30 -12.24 8.52
CA GLN A 421 42.21 -13.70 8.49
C GLN A 421 40.98 -14.19 9.27
N ALA A 422 40.71 -13.70 10.47
CA ALA A 422 39.58 -14.08 11.29
C ALA A 422 38.23 -13.74 10.58
N VAL A 423 38.14 -12.52 10.03
CA VAL A 423 36.99 -12.07 9.25
C VAL A 423 36.85 -12.91 7.99
N GLY A 424 37.92 -13.19 7.27
CA GLY A 424 37.94 -14.00 6.06
C GLY A 424 37.51 -15.46 6.30
N GLN A 425 37.90 -16.05 7.43
CA GLN A 425 37.47 -17.41 7.83
C GLN A 425 36.00 -17.47 8.24
N ALA A 426 35.45 -16.42 8.83
CA ALA A 426 34.04 -16.33 9.18
C ALA A 426 33.13 -16.01 7.98
N ALA A 427 33.65 -15.32 6.97
CA ALA A 427 32.90 -14.84 5.80
C ALA A 427 32.12 -15.91 5.03
N PRO A 428 32.62 -17.17 4.85
CA PRO A 428 31.82 -18.20 4.17
C PRO A 428 30.53 -18.56 4.90
N ALA A 429 30.56 -18.64 6.25
CA ALA A 429 29.40 -18.97 7.05
C ALA A 429 28.38 -17.81 7.03
N ILE A 430 28.85 -16.58 7.26
CA ILE A 430 28.03 -15.36 7.24
C ILE A 430 27.50 -15.12 5.82
N GLY A 431 28.30 -15.33 4.77
CA GLY A 431 27.88 -15.22 3.38
C GLY A 431 26.84 -16.26 2.96
N THR A 432 26.93 -17.49 3.53
CA THR A 432 25.89 -18.51 3.31
C THR A 432 24.57 -18.08 3.95
N ALA A 433 24.62 -17.53 5.16
CA ALA A 433 23.45 -17.00 5.83
C ALA A 433 22.86 -15.82 5.04
N ALA A 434 23.68 -14.85 4.62
CA ALA A 434 23.26 -13.72 3.80
C ALA A 434 22.62 -14.13 2.47
N LEU A 435 23.18 -15.15 1.80
CA LEU A 435 22.64 -15.70 0.55
C LEU A 435 21.27 -16.36 0.79
N ALA A 436 21.14 -17.10 1.87
CA ALA A 436 19.90 -17.77 2.24
C ALA A 436 18.81 -16.73 2.62
N THR A 437 19.16 -15.69 3.38
CA THR A 437 18.28 -14.55 3.70
C THR A 437 17.85 -13.81 2.43
N GLY A 438 18.80 -13.51 1.53
CA GLY A 438 18.50 -12.90 0.23
C GLY A 438 17.56 -13.76 -0.61
N THR A 439 17.74 -15.11 -0.60
CA THR A 439 16.81 -16.03 -1.29
C THR A 439 15.41 -15.99 -0.68
N GLY A 440 15.29 -15.90 0.64
CA GLY A 440 14.02 -15.72 1.32
C GLY A 440 13.29 -14.45 0.87
N PHE A 441 14.01 -13.33 0.70
CA PHE A 441 13.44 -12.09 0.16
C PHE A 441 13.12 -12.14 -1.33
N LEU A 442 13.88 -12.93 -2.14
CA LEU A 442 13.55 -13.13 -3.55
C LEU A 442 12.18 -13.78 -3.76
N VAL A 443 11.71 -14.56 -2.79
CA VAL A 443 10.35 -15.15 -2.85
C VAL A 443 9.26 -14.09 -2.90
N LEU A 444 9.51 -12.90 -2.37
CA LEU A 444 8.58 -11.76 -2.46
C LEU A 444 8.32 -11.30 -3.91
N LEU A 445 9.18 -11.67 -4.86
CA LEU A 445 8.94 -11.43 -6.30
C LEU A 445 7.74 -12.21 -6.84
N LEU A 446 7.33 -13.27 -6.16
CA LEU A 446 6.12 -14.03 -6.49
C LEU A 446 4.83 -13.35 -6.03
N SER A 447 4.93 -12.27 -5.25
CA SER A 447 3.76 -11.52 -4.80
C SER A 447 3.01 -10.92 -6.00
N PRO A 448 1.67 -10.96 -6.02
CA PRO A 448 0.88 -10.26 -7.02
C PRO A 448 1.02 -8.73 -6.92
N VAL A 449 1.44 -8.20 -5.76
CA VAL A 449 1.51 -6.78 -5.47
C VAL A 449 2.88 -6.21 -5.84
N PRO A 450 2.97 -5.24 -6.78
CA PRO A 450 4.25 -4.66 -7.24
C PRO A 450 5.08 -4.03 -6.12
N MET A 451 4.44 -3.32 -5.20
CA MET A 451 5.08 -2.72 -4.03
C MET A 451 5.86 -3.75 -3.20
N VAL A 452 5.32 -4.96 -3.04
CA VAL A 452 5.97 -6.06 -2.29
C VAL A 452 7.15 -6.64 -3.07
N ARG A 453 7.06 -6.72 -4.40
CA ARG A 453 8.18 -7.15 -5.26
C ARG A 453 9.35 -6.16 -5.15
N GLY A 454 9.05 -4.85 -5.25
CA GLY A 454 10.04 -3.78 -5.09
C GLY A 454 10.71 -3.81 -3.72
N PHE A 455 9.92 -4.02 -2.66
CA PHE A 455 10.40 -4.21 -1.29
C PHE A 455 11.38 -5.40 -1.19
N GLY A 456 11.02 -6.56 -1.73
CA GLY A 456 11.90 -7.75 -1.72
C GLY A 456 13.20 -7.53 -2.47
N MET A 457 13.14 -6.94 -3.66
CA MET A 457 14.33 -6.65 -4.46
C MET A 457 15.27 -5.65 -3.77
N LEU A 458 14.71 -4.60 -3.16
CA LEU A 458 15.49 -3.59 -2.44
C LEU A 458 16.21 -4.21 -1.23
N LEU A 459 15.56 -5.13 -0.52
CA LEU A 459 16.18 -5.86 0.59
C LEU A 459 17.30 -6.78 0.10
N VAL A 460 17.13 -7.48 -1.00
CA VAL A 460 18.18 -8.34 -1.58
C VAL A 460 19.43 -7.53 -1.95
N VAL A 461 19.24 -6.41 -2.64
CA VAL A 461 20.34 -5.50 -2.99
C VAL A 461 20.98 -4.93 -1.72
N GLY A 462 20.14 -4.50 -0.77
CA GLY A 462 20.61 -3.95 0.50
C GLY A 462 21.45 -4.94 1.31
N ILE A 463 21.05 -6.20 1.39
CA ILE A 463 21.80 -7.27 2.05
C ILE A 463 23.15 -7.51 1.37
N ALA A 464 23.17 -7.56 0.05
CA ALA A 464 24.41 -7.75 -0.71
C ALA A 464 25.40 -6.60 -0.45
N VAL A 465 24.91 -5.35 -0.46
CA VAL A 465 25.71 -4.15 -0.13
C VAL A 465 26.15 -4.18 1.32
N ALA A 466 25.25 -4.51 2.26
CA ALA A 466 25.55 -4.57 3.69
C ALA A 466 26.63 -5.61 4.01
N PHE A 467 26.52 -6.81 3.45
CA PHE A 467 27.54 -7.85 3.58
C PHE A 467 28.87 -7.39 3.00
N GLY A 468 28.88 -6.78 1.81
CA GLY A 468 30.09 -6.22 1.20
C GLY A 468 30.74 -5.13 2.04
N CYS A 469 29.95 -4.18 2.57
CA CYS A 469 30.45 -3.13 3.46
C CYS A 469 30.99 -3.70 4.78
N ALA A 470 30.33 -4.67 5.39
CA ALA A 470 30.76 -5.29 6.61
C ALA A 470 32.09 -6.07 6.43
N LEU A 471 32.22 -6.81 5.30
CA LEU A 471 33.42 -7.56 4.96
C LEU A 471 34.62 -6.64 4.66
N THR A 472 34.43 -5.50 4.02
CA THR A 472 35.48 -4.59 3.56
C THR A 472 35.70 -3.44 4.53
N ALA A 473 34.77 -2.49 4.60
CA ALA A 473 34.87 -1.32 5.47
C ALA A 473 34.85 -1.70 6.96
N GLY A 474 34.08 -2.75 7.32
CA GLY A 474 34.05 -3.25 8.70
C GLY A 474 35.41 -3.78 9.16
N SER A 475 36.08 -4.63 8.37
CA SER A 475 37.43 -5.13 8.66
C SER A 475 38.45 -4.01 8.70
N ALA A 476 38.39 -3.07 7.75
CA ALA A 476 39.29 -1.90 7.72
C ALA A 476 39.11 -0.97 8.94
N ALA A 477 37.85 -0.71 9.32
CA ALA A 477 37.53 0.13 10.48
C ALA A 477 37.98 -0.51 11.82
N LEU A 478 37.90 -1.85 11.94
CA LEU A 478 38.39 -2.58 13.09
C LEU A 478 39.93 -2.42 13.22
N VAL A 479 40.67 -2.48 12.11
CA VAL A 479 42.13 -2.25 12.11
C VAL A 479 42.47 -0.80 12.45
N LEU A 480 41.71 0.17 11.93
CA LEU A 480 41.92 1.59 12.30
C LEU A 480 41.67 1.85 13.79
N ALA A 481 40.60 1.28 14.34
CA ALA A 481 40.29 1.41 15.77
C ALA A 481 41.35 0.82 16.68
N GLU A 482 42.24 -0.02 16.13
CA GLU A 482 43.40 -0.59 16.85
C GLU A 482 44.66 0.24 16.73
N ARG A 483 44.92 0.82 15.53
CA ARG A 483 46.09 1.66 15.29
C ARG A 483 46.10 2.98 16.06
N ASP A 484 44.90 3.54 16.22
CA ASP A 484 44.75 4.88 16.81
C ASP A 484 44.43 4.84 18.33
N GLY A 485 45.36 4.27 19.11
CA GLY A 485 45.34 4.48 20.57
C GLY A 485 45.47 5.96 21.00
N GLY A 486 45.77 6.88 20.06
CA GLY A 486 46.10 8.27 20.33
C GLY A 486 45.11 9.32 19.81
N VAL A 487 44.69 9.33 18.57
CA VAL A 487 43.97 10.48 17.95
C VAL A 487 42.47 10.28 17.94
N LEU A 488 41.95 9.12 17.47
CA LEU A 488 40.54 8.83 17.57
C LEU A 488 40.04 8.59 19.00
N GLY A 489 40.94 8.11 19.88
CA GLY A 489 40.67 7.97 21.31
C GLY A 489 40.55 9.31 22.06
N ALA A 490 41.13 10.40 21.54
CA ALA A 490 40.99 11.74 22.12
C ALA A 490 39.71 12.43 21.65
N SER A 491 39.33 12.29 20.36
CA SER A 491 38.06 12.81 19.82
C SER A 491 36.83 12.03 20.33
N LEU A 492 36.97 10.70 20.55
CA LEU A 492 35.92 9.89 21.18
C LEU A 492 35.83 10.12 22.70
N ARG A 493 36.88 10.55 23.37
CA ARG A 493 36.81 10.99 24.78
C ARG A 493 36.11 12.33 24.92
N GLY A 494 36.34 13.30 24.03
CA GLY A 494 35.57 14.54 23.95
C GLY A 494 34.08 14.30 23.62
N ALA A 495 33.77 13.39 22.65
CA ALA A 495 32.41 12.97 22.35
C ALA A 495 31.76 12.18 23.52
N ARG A 496 32.55 11.46 24.30
CA ARG A 496 32.09 10.72 25.50
C ARG A 496 31.69 11.64 26.65
N ASP A 497 32.36 12.79 26.76
CA ASP A 497 32.03 13.79 27.78
C ASP A 497 30.85 14.67 27.36
N ILE A 498 30.72 14.94 26.06
CA ILE A 498 29.49 15.55 25.45
C ILE A 498 28.29 14.60 25.52
N ALA A 499 28.48 13.28 25.34
CA ALA A 499 27.42 12.29 25.44
C ALA A 499 26.97 11.95 26.87
N ARG A 500 27.75 12.29 27.89
CA ARG A 500 27.37 12.05 29.30
C ARG A 500 26.27 12.99 29.79
N ALA A 501 26.14 14.18 29.23
CA ALA A 501 25.08 15.12 29.57
C ALA A 501 23.69 14.67 29.08
N PRO A 502 23.48 14.24 27.79
CA PRO A 502 22.20 13.70 27.36
C PRO A 502 21.93 12.28 27.87
N MET A 503 22.96 11.46 28.22
CA MET A 503 22.73 10.12 28.78
C MET A 503 22.05 10.15 30.16
N ARG A 504 22.16 11.21 30.95
CA ARG A 504 21.36 11.37 32.15
C ARG A 504 19.90 11.66 31.83
N ALA A 505 19.61 12.41 30.76
CA ALA A 505 18.26 12.68 30.26
C ALA A 505 17.64 11.43 29.56
N VAL A 506 18.45 10.72 28.76
CA VAL A 506 18.03 9.45 28.13
C VAL A 506 17.78 8.34 29.17
N GLY A 507 18.59 8.32 30.24
CA GLY A 507 18.37 7.40 31.38
C GLY A 507 17.02 7.63 32.09
N VAL A 508 16.52 8.84 32.10
CA VAL A 508 15.20 9.18 32.67
C VAL A 508 14.06 8.71 31.76
N VAL A 509 14.24 8.69 30.43
CA VAL A 509 13.24 8.25 29.45
C VAL A 509 13.33 6.74 29.17
N VAL A 510 14.54 6.18 29.10
CA VAL A 510 14.75 4.76 28.77
C VAL A 510 14.51 3.84 29.98
N ARG A 511 14.76 4.30 31.22
CA ARG A 511 14.42 3.49 32.40
C ARG A 511 12.93 3.17 32.56
N PRO A 512 11.97 4.09 32.35
CA PRO A 512 10.55 3.73 32.34
C PRO A 512 10.16 2.90 31.09
N LEU A 513 10.78 3.14 29.92
CA LEU A 513 10.56 2.31 28.72
C LEU A 513 11.06 0.87 28.89
N LEU A 514 12.27 0.68 29.45
CA LEU A 514 12.79 -0.65 29.79
C LEU A 514 12.01 -1.31 30.96
N ARG A 515 11.46 -0.52 31.88
CA ARG A 515 10.56 -1.03 32.91
C ARG A 515 9.17 -1.33 32.33
N GLY A 516 8.70 -0.54 31.38
CA GLY A 516 7.47 -0.76 30.64
C GLY A 516 7.57 -2.01 29.74
N SER A 517 8.63 -2.16 28.96
CA SER A 517 8.87 -3.35 28.15
C SER A 517 9.10 -4.61 29.00
N ALA A 518 9.80 -4.50 30.14
CA ALA A 518 9.92 -5.59 31.12
C ALA A 518 8.60 -5.84 31.88
N ALA A 519 7.71 -4.86 32.00
CA ALA A 519 6.37 -5.04 32.53
C ALA A 519 5.43 -5.65 31.49
N ILE A 520 5.54 -5.25 30.22
CA ILE A 520 4.80 -5.87 29.11
C ILE A 520 5.27 -7.30 28.88
N LEU A 521 6.58 -7.58 28.89
CA LEU A 521 7.12 -8.94 28.83
C LEU A 521 6.72 -9.80 30.05
N ARG A 522 6.60 -9.19 31.23
CA ARG A 522 6.10 -9.88 32.42
C ARG A 522 4.57 -10.04 32.40
N ALA A 523 3.83 -9.08 31.85
CA ALA A 523 2.40 -9.20 31.65
C ALA A 523 2.07 -10.24 30.58
N VAL A 524 2.72 -10.18 29.41
CA VAL A 524 2.60 -11.20 28.35
C VAL A 524 3.09 -12.56 28.84
N GLY A 525 4.16 -12.62 29.65
CA GLY A 525 4.62 -13.85 30.30
C GLY A 525 3.66 -14.38 31.36
N ARG A 526 2.93 -13.51 32.09
CA ARG A 526 1.90 -13.94 33.05
C ARG A 526 0.62 -14.36 32.35
N THR A 527 0.11 -13.59 31.39
CA THR A 527 -1.08 -13.97 30.61
C THR A 527 -0.83 -15.20 29.75
N ALA A 528 0.34 -15.33 29.12
CA ALA A 528 0.74 -16.56 28.44
C ALA A 528 0.93 -17.72 29.43
N GLY A 529 1.51 -17.46 30.60
CA GLY A 529 1.62 -18.43 31.69
C GLY A 529 0.26 -18.88 32.26
N GLU A 530 -0.67 -17.96 32.44
CA GLU A 530 -2.03 -18.24 32.89
C GLU A 530 -2.88 -18.97 31.84
N ILE A 531 -2.73 -18.60 30.57
CA ILE A 531 -3.38 -19.28 29.44
C ILE A 531 -2.78 -20.69 29.25
N ILE A 532 -1.45 -20.83 29.35
CA ILE A 532 -0.77 -22.14 29.28
C ILE A 532 -1.10 -23.01 30.48
N THR A 533 -1.16 -22.44 31.67
CA THR A 533 -1.55 -23.23 32.87
C THR A 533 -3.05 -23.58 32.88
N ALA A 534 -3.94 -22.71 32.42
CA ALA A 534 -5.37 -23.01 32.26
C ALA A 534 -5.62 -24.03 31.15
N SER A 535 -4.94 -23.94 30.02
CA SER A 535 -5.04 -24.92 28.91
C SER A 535 -4.35 -26.25 29.25
N LEU A 536 -3.25 -26.22 30.01
CA LEU A 536 -2.59 -27.43 30.51
C LEU A 536 -3.40 -28.11 31.67
N ALA A 537 -4.10 -27.34 32.51
CA ALA A 537 -5.01 -27.88 33.51
C ALA A 537 -6.20 -28.55 32.82
N GLY A 538 -6.81 -27.93 31.80
CA GLY A 538 -7.87 -28.54 31.01
C GLY A 538 -7.43 -29.80 30.25
N ALA A 539 -6.22 -29.78 29.66
CA ALA A 539 -5.62 -30.92 28.97
C ALA A 539 -5.17 -32.02 29.98
N ALA A 540 -4.70 -31.63 31.18
CA ALA A 540 -4.32 -32.56 32.25
C ALA A 540 -5.53 -33.29 32.84
N ASP A 541 -6.68 -32.63 32.98
CA ASP A 541 -7.92 -33.26 33.42
C ASP A 541 -8.49 -34.20 32.34
N MET A 542 -8.38 -33.87 31.08
CA MET A 542 -8.75 -34.75 29.97
C MET A 542 -7.84 -35.98 29.86
N LEU A 543 -6.52 -35.79 30.05
CA LEU A 543 -5.51 -36.87 30.07
C LEU A 543 -5.56 -37.70 31.37
N ALA A 544 -5.92 -37.08 32.49
CA ALA A 544 -6.13 -37.79 33.75
C ALA A 544 -7.37 -38.73 33.70
N GLY A 545 -8.41 -38.34 32.94
CA GLY A 545 -9.57 -39.18 32.66
C GLY A 545 -9.21 -40.42 31.83
N VAL A 546 -8.35 -40.26 30.81
CA VAL A 546 -7.84 -41.36 29.96
C VAL A 546 -6.82 -42.22 30.71
N ARG A 547 -5.96 -41.61 31.56
CA ARG A 547 -4.94 -42.31 32.35
C ARG A 547 -5.54 -43.17 33.48
N ARG A 548 -6.69 -42.78 34.08
CA ARG A 548 -7.40 -43.59 35.05
C ARG A 548 -8.02 -44.83 34.44
N ARG A 549 -8.30 -44.90 33.17
CA ARG A 549 -8.81 -46.07 32.45
C ARG A 549 -7.76 -47.04 31.93
N LEU A 550 -6.47 -46.58 31.76
CA LEU A 550 -5.42 -47.38 31.16
C LEU A 550 -4.34 -47.92 32.12
N PHE A 551 -4.19 -47.40 33.34
CA PHE A 551 -3.13 -47.80 34.27
C PHE A 551 -3.61 -48.24 35.64
N LYS A 552 -4.51 -49.22 35.65
CA LYS A 552 -4.76 -50.05 36.84
C LYS A 552 -4.01 -51.38 36.70
N ARG A 553 -2.69 -51.34 36.57
CA ARG A 553 -1.79 -52.50 36.76
C ARG A 553 -0.34 -52.05 36.62
N ARG A 554 0.30 -51.79 37.73
CA ARG A 554 1.67 -52.15 38.16
C ARG A 554 2.18 -51.16 39.20
N ARG A 555 1.95 -51.53 40.44
CA ARG A 555 2.82 -51.12 41.54
C ARG A 555 3.40 -52.41 42.07
N ALA A 556 4.71 -52.54 42.05
CA ALA A 556 5.52 -53.24 43.05
C ALA A 556 7.00 -53.27 42.63
N ALA A 557 7.85 -53.05 43.60
CA ALA A 557 9.30 -53.23 43.62
C ALA A 557 10.11 -52.10 42.99
N LEU A 558 11.03 -51.43 43.65
CA LEU A 558 12.03 -51.80 44.61
C LEU A 558 12.62 -50.57 45.29
N LEU A 559 12.66 -50.62 46.56
CA LEU A 559 13.55 -49.92 47.50
C LEU A 559 14.83 -50.76 47.71
N VAL A 560 15.93 -50.13 48.09
CA VAL A 560 17.20 -50.58 48.66
C VAL A 560 18.35 -49.99 47.79
N GLY A 561 19.29 -49.14 48.17
CA GLY A 561 19.97 -48.91 49.48
C GLY A 561 21.44 -48.63 49.18
N ASP A 562 21.98 -47.55 49.63
CA ASP A 562 23.31 -47.06 50.03
C ASP A 562 24.59 -47.90 49.73
N PRO A 563 25.80 -47.38 49.96
CA PRO A 563 26.37 -46.04 50.27
C PRO A 563 27.67 -45.63 49.50
N LEU A 564 28.16 -44.43 49.81
CA LEU A 564 29.41 -43.79 49.41
C LEU A 564 30.68 -44.59 49.89
N PRO A 565 31.88 -44.31 49.26
CA PRO A 565 33.00 -43.88 50.06
C PRO A 565 33.64 -42.58 49.57
N GLU A 566 34.11 -41.81 50.51
CA GLU A 566 35.05 -40.74 50.47
C GLU A 566 36.40 -41.23 49.92
N ASP A 567 37.07 -40.43 49.14
CA ASP A 567 38.48 -40.07 49.35
C ASP A 567 38.94 -38.91 48.52
N GLY A 568 39.83 -38.15 49.11
CA GLY A 568 40.35 -36.85 48.82
C GLY A 568 41.23 -36.69 47.60
N GLY A 569 41.09 -35.50 47.05
CA GLY A 569 41.96 -34.96 46.02
C GLY A 569 41.66 -33.50 45.86
N ARG A 570 42.40 -32.61 46.47
CA ARG A 570 42.34 -31.18 46.29
C ARG A 570 42.81 -30.83 44.86
N ASP A 571 41.87 -30.72 43.90
CA ASP A 571 42.10 -30.02 42.65
C ASP A 571 41.27 -28.75 42.61
N ARG A 572 42.00 -27.62 42.50
CA ARG A 572 41.41 -26.28 42.30
C ARG A 572 40.61 -26.28 41.00
N ARG A 573 39.31 -26.55 41.09
CA ARG A 573 38.39 -26.28 39.95
C ARG A 573 38.40 -24.79 39.69
N PRO A 574 38.60 -24.36 38.42
CA PRO A 574 38.37 -22.96 38.05
C PRO A 574 36.89 -22.67 38.31
N ARG A 575 36.59 -21.58 39.00
CA ARG A 575 35.23 -21.08 39.19
C ARG A 575 34.52 -21.07 37.85
N ALA A 576 33.52 -21.94 37.70
CA ALA A 576 32.61 -21.94 36.57
C ALA A 576 31.92 -20.56 36.51
N GLY A 577 32.37 -19.70 35.62
CA GLY A 577 31.61 -18.53 35.22
C GLY A 577 30.23 -18.97 34.77
N GLY A 578 29.20 -18.44 35.41
CA GLY A 578 27.83 -18.93 35.27
C GLY A 578 27.41 -19.08 33.79
N GLU A 579 26.83 -20.22 33.50
CA GLU A 579 26.23 -20.48 32.19
C GLU A 579 25.20 -19.37 31.90
N GLY A 580 25.36 -18.68 30.77
CA GLY A 580 24.43 -17.63 30.35
C GLY A 580 23.03 -18.25 30.16
N PHE A 581 21.98 -17.45 30.29
CA PHE A 581 20.58 -17.88 30.14
C PHE A 581 20.36 -18.76 28.88
N ALA A 582 20.90 -18.37 27.74
CA ALA A 582 20.80 -19.11 26.48
C ALA A 582 21.47 -20.51 26.54
N GLY A 583 22.57 -20.66 27.26
CA GLY A 583 23.23 -21.95 27.46
C GLY A 583 22.38 -22.90 28.30
N ARG A 584 21.76 -22.42 29.37
CA ARG A 584 20.87 -23.22 30.24
C ARG A 584 19.62 -23.69 29.49
N VAL A 585 19.03 -22.81 28.65
CA VAL A 585 17.86 -23.15 27.82
C VAL A 585 18.22 -24.22 26.78
N ALA A 586 19.37 -24.07 26.12
CA ALA A 586 19.84 -25.04 25.13
C ALA A 586 20.10 -26.42 25.74
N THR A 587 20.74 -26.48 26.92
CA THR A 587 20.98 -27.76 27.61
C THR A 587 19.69 -28.44 28.08
N ALA A 588 18.68 -27.67 28.54
CA ALA A 588 17.36 -28.19 28.88
C ALA A 588 16.62 -28.75 27.65
N ALA A 589 16.72 -28.11 26.49
CA ALA A 589 16.09 -28.57 25.24
C ALA A 589 16.69 -29.90 24.74
N VAL A 590 17.98 -30.13 24.96
CA VAL A 590 18.68 -31.36 24.55
C VAL A 590 18.34 -32.55 25.43
N ALA A 591 17.92 -32.32 26.66
CA ALA A 591 17.56 -33.41 27.57
C ALA A 591 16.36 -34.25 27.08
N ARG A 592 15.39 -33.62 26.38
CA ARG A 592 14.19 -34.30 25.86
C ARG A 592 13.80 -33.77 24.47
N PRO A 593 14.64 -33.92 23.42
CA PRO A 593 14.51 -33.24 22.15
C PRO A 593 13.21 -33.59 21.42
N GLY A 594 12.76 -34.85 21.47
CA GLY A 594 11.53 -35.29 20.83
C GLY A 594 10.26 -34.64 21.41
N ARG A 595 10.22 -34.37 22.73
CA ARG A 595 9.08 -33.67 23.34
C ARG A 595 9.05 -32.20 22.96
N VAL A 596 10.20 -31.54 22.94
CA VAL A 596 10.31 -30.14 22.52
C VAL A 596 9.83 -29.95 21.09
N LEU A 597 10.29 -30.80 20.17
CA LEU A 597 9.86 -30.77 18.77
C LEU A 597 8.37 -31.12 18.59
N ALA A 598 7.83 -32.07 19.33
CA ALA A 598 6.42 -32.46 19.24
C ALA A 598 5.48 -31.32 19.71
N ILE A 599 5.80 -30.68 20.83
CA ILE A 599 5.03 -29.52 21.34
C ILE A 599 5.13 -28.36 20.38
N ALA A 600 6.35 -28.07 19.91
CA ALA A 600 6.61 -27.02 18.96
C ALA A 600 5.84 -27.21 17.64
N ALA A 601 5.81 -28.44 17.12
CA ALA A 601 5.07 -28.81 15.91
C ALA A 601 3.56 -28.73 16.11
N ALA A 602 3.04 -29.19 17.26
CA ALA A 602 1.62 -29.09 17.56
C ALA A 602 1.13 -27.64 17.60
N LEU A 603 1.87 -26.76 18.26
CA LEU A 603 1.58 -25.32 18.29
C LEU A 603 1.65 -24.69 16.90
N ALA A 604 2.62 -25.09 16.08
CA ALA A 604 2.75 -24.56 14.72
C ALA A 604 1.58 -25.00 13.82
N VAL A 605 1.15 -26.26 13.92
CA VAL A 605 -0.01 -26.76 13.16
C VAL A 605 -1.29 -26.01 13.57
N ILE A 606 -1.51 -25.81 14.86
CA ILE A 606 -2.64 -25.01 15.35
C ILE A 606 -2.57 -23.59 14.77
N GLY A 607 -1.37 -22.98 14.75
CA GLY A 607 -1.17 -21.66 14.20
C GLY A 607 -1.42 -21.56 12.70
N TRP A 608 -0.99 -22.53 11.91
CA TRP A 608 -1.28 -22.56 10.46
C TRP A 608 -2.77 -22.76 10.17
N VAL A 609 -3.48 -23.54 11.02
CA VAL A 609 -4.95 -23.63 10.94
C VAL A 609 -5.59 -22.28 11.30
N ALA A 610 -5.11 -21.61 12.33
CA ALA A 610 -5.59 -20.29 12.74
C ALA A 610 -5.33 -19.23 11.66
N ASP A 611 -4.22 -19.32 10.90
CA ASP A 611 -3.91 -18.41 9.79
C ASP A 611 -5.00 -18.38 8.72
N THR A 612 -5.67 -19.50 8.47
CA THR A 612 -6.78 -19.57 7.50
C THR A 612 -7.99 -18.73 7.92
N GLN A 613 -8.10 -18.40 9.20
CA GLN A 613 -9.19 -17.61 9.79
C GLN A 613 -8.79 -16.12 9.97
N THR A 614 -7.52 -15.78 9.74
CA THR A 614 -7.02 -14.42 9.96
C THR A 614 -7.52 -13.49 8.84
N ALA A 615 -8.23 -12.42 9.23
CA ALA A 615 -8.75 -11.43 8.30
C ALA A 615 -7.62 -10.63 7.66
N VAL A 616 -7.78 -10.32 6.37
CA VAL A 616 -6.88 -9.42 5.64
C VAL A 616 -7.55 -8.06 5.50
N GLN A 617 -6.87 -7.00 5.93
CA GLN A 617 -7.32 -5.62 5.84
C GLN A 617 -6.58 -4.93 4.71
N SER A 618 -7.22 -4.83 3.55
CA SER A 618 -6.68 -4.16 2.36
C SER A 618 -7.35 -2.81 2.07
N ASP A 619 -8.35 -2.44 2.88
CA ASP A 619 -9.01 -1.15 2.78
C ASP A 619 -8.05 -0.01 3.14
N VAL A 620 -7.65 0.75 2.12
CA VAL A 620 -6.67 1.84 2.24
C VAL A 620 -7.15 2.90 3.24
N THR A 621 -8.44 3.15 3.34
CA THR A 621 -9.01 4.16 4.25
C THR A 621 -8.80 3.80 5.73
N LYS A 622 -8.72 2.52 6.05
CA LYS A 622 -8.42 2.02 7.41
C LYS A 622 -6.93 1.89 7.70
N LEU A 623 -6.10 1.86 6.65
CA LEU A 623 -4.65 1.80 6.76
C LEU A 623 -4.00 3.18 6.95
N VAL A 624 -4.78 4.25 6.78
CA VAL A 624 -4.39 5.65 6.92
C VAL A 624 -4.82 6.18 8.29
N PRO A 625 -4.14 7.20 8.86
CA PRO A 625 -4.55 7.80 10.13
C PRO A 625 -5.97 8.39 10.07
N SER A 626 -6.85 7.98 10.99
CA SER A 626 -8.22 8.49 11.08
C SER A 626 -8.29 10.01 11.40
N SER A 627 -7.21 10.57 11.93
CA SER A 627 -7.05 11.99 12.23
C SER A 627 -6.78 12.85 10.99
N MET A 628 -6.50 12.25 9.83
CA MET A 628 -6.13 12.95 8.61
C MET A 628 -7.30 13.80 8.08
N PRO A 629 -7.10 15.12 7.82
CA PRO A 629 -8.18 16.00 7.36
C PRO A 629 -8.82 15.53 6.04
N ALA A 630 -8.01 15.05 5.09
CA ALA A 630 -8.52 14.57 3.81
C ALA A 630 -9.46 13.36 3.96
N LEU A 631 -9.16 12.44 4.88
CA LEU A 631 -10.02 11.30 5.16
C LEU A 631 -11.33 11.73 5.84
N ARG A 632 -11.27 12.70 6.76
CA ARG A 632 -12.47 13.27 7.37
C ARG A 632 -13.36 13.97 6.34
N ASN A 633 -12.76 14.67 5.39
CA ASN A 633 -13.48 15.32 4.30
C ASN A 633 -14.10 14.28 3.34
N LEU A 634 -13.41 13.18 3.06
CA LEU A 634 -13.95 12.06 2.27
C LEU A 634 -15.15 11.42 2.98
N ASN A 635 -15.05 11.15 4.28
CA ASN A 635 -16.18 10.63 5.08
C ASN A 635 -17.35 11.62 5.15
N MET A 636 -17.06 12.92 5.11
CA MET A 636 -18.11 13.96 5.01
C MET A 636 -18.80 13.92 3.65
N LEU A 637 -18.03 13.78 2.56
CA LEU A 637 -18.57 13.61 1.22
C LEU A 637 -19.50 12.41 1.17
N GLU A 638 -19.06 11.25 1.69
CA GLU A 638 -19.87 10.03 1.73
C GLU A 638 -21.19 10.22 2.52
N LYS A 639 -21.16 10.89 3.66
CA LYS A 639 -22.38 11.19 4.43
C LYS A 639 -23.36 12.07 3.67
N VAL A 640 -22.87 12.96 2.83
CA VAL A 640 -23.68 13.91 2.05
C VAL A 640 -24.22 13.27 0.79
N THR A 641 -23.40 12.49 0.07
CA THR A 641 -23.72 11.93 -1.23
C THR A 641 -24.23 10.48 -1.17
N GLY A 642 -23.88 9.76 -0.10
CA GLY A 642 -24.06 8.30 -0.05
C GLY A 642 -23.01 7.53 -0.87
N VAL A 643 -22.03 8.22 -1.47
CA VAL A 643 -21.03 7.68 -2.41
C VAL A 643 -19.65 8.08 -1.96
N SER A 644 -18.67 7.17 -2.05
CA SER A 644 -17.29 7.40 -1.68
C SER A 644 -16.28 7.11 -2.79
N GLY A 645 -16.71 6.41 -3.85
CA GLY A 645 -15.89 6.06 -5.00
C GLY A 645 -16.75 5.89 -6.25
N GLU A 646 -16.11 5.78 -7.40
CA GLU A 646 -16.74 5.62 -8.71
C GLU A 646 -16.23 4.35 -9.39
N ILE A 647 -17.13 3.56 -9.94
CA ILE A 647 -16.83 2.41 -10.79
C ILE A 647 -17.23 2.81 -12.20
N ASP A 648 -16.29 2.72 -13.13
CA ASP A 648 -16.51 3.02 -14.52
C ASP A 648 -16.62 1.73 -15.33
N VAL A 649 -17.49 1.72 -16.33
CA VAL A 649 -17.60 0.67 -17.33
C VAL A 649 -17.23 1.27 -18.67
N THR A 650 -16.01 1.03 -19.12
CA THR A 650 -15.56 1.46 -20.43
C THR A 650 -16.21 0.61 -21.50
N VAL A 651 -16.78 1.25 -22.50
CA VAL A 651 -17.48 0.61 -23.64
C VAL A 651 -16.79 1.05 -24.92
N ARG A 652 -16.38 0.09 -25.75
CA ARG A 652 -15.69 0.31 -27.03
C ARG A 652 -16.43 -0.35 -28.16
N ALA A 653 -16.64 0.41 -29.23
CA ALA A 653 -17.22 -0.04 -30.48
C ALA A 653 -16.67 0.78 -31.66
N HIS A 654 -17.01 0.39 -32.88
CA HIS A 654 -16.73 1.22 -34.07
C HIS A 654 -17.42 2.59 -33.96
N ASP A 655 -18.63 2.62 -33.39
CA ASP A 655 -19.41 3.81 -33.04
C ASP A 655 -20.26 3.46 -31.82
N VAL A 656 -19.96 4.09 -30.66
CA VAL A 656 -20.71 3.86 -29.42
C VAL A 656 -22.01 4.67 -29.37
N ALA A 657 -22.16 5.65 -30.24
CA ALA A 657 -23.36 6.49 -30.35
C ALA A 657 -24.46 5.86 -31.24
N THR A 658 -24.47 4.55 -31.38
CA THR A 658 -25.54 3.83 -32.11
C THR A 658 -26.71 3.49 -31.21
N PRO A 659 -27.97 3.45 -31.75
CA PRO A 659 -29.16 3.07 -30.99
C PRO A 659 -29.01 1.75 -30.22
N GLN A 660 -28.37 0.76 -30.85
CA GLN A 660 -28.18 -0.57 -30.25
C GLN A 660 -27.24 -0.52 -29.02
N VAL A 661 -26.13 0.21 -29.12
CA VAL A 661 -25.14 0.34 -28.01
C VAL A 661 -25.75 1.16 -26.88
N VAL A 662 -26.36 2.30 -27.19
CA VAL A 662 -27.00 3.17 -26.18
C VAL A 662 -28.14 2.42 -25.48
N ALA A 663 -29.00 1.67 -26.20
CA ALA A 663 -30.06 0.86 -25.61
C ALA A 663 -29.53 -0.22 -24.66
N TRP A 664 -28.40 -0.89 -25.05
CA TRP A 664 -27.74 -1.85 -24.16
C TRP A 664 -27.19 -1.18 -22.91
N MET A 665 -26.53 -0.03 -23.05
CA MET A 665 -26.00 0.74 -21.92
C MET A 665 -27.09 1.11 -20.91
N VAL A 666 -28.22 1.67 -21.40
CA VAL A 666 -29.40 2.00 -20.58
C VAL A 666 -29.94 0.78 -19.86
N LYS A 667 -30.08 -0.35 -20.58
CA LYS A 667 -30.58 -1.61 -19.98
C LYS A 667 -29.65 -2.13 -18.88
N TYR A 668 -28.35 -2.12 -19.12
CA TYR A 668 -27.33 -2.56 -18.16
C TYR A 668 -27.32 -1.67 -16.92
N GLU A 669 -27.30 -0.35 -17.10
CA GLU A 669 -27.33 0.64 -16.02
C GLU A 669 -28.57 0.46 -15.14
N ASN A 670 -29.76 0.45 -15.72
CA ASN A 670 -31.03 0.30 -15.00
C ASN A 670 -31.13 -1.04 -14.26
N ALA A 671 -30.66 -2.14 -14.87
CA ALA A 671 -30.67 -3.45 -14.23
C ALA A 671 -29.77 -3.49 -12.96
N LEU A 672 -28.60 -2.84 -13.00
CA LEU A 672 -27.70 -2.76 -11.86
C LEU A 672 -28.23 -1.84 -10.76
N LEU A 673 -28.68 -0.64 -11.12
CA LEU A 673 -29.20 0.35 -10.16
C LEU A 673 -30.41 -0.22 -9.41
N THR A 674 -31.36 -0.86 -10.12
CA THR A 674 -32.53 -1.52 -9.52
C THR A 674 -32.12 -2.66 -8.60
N HIS A 675 -31.20 -3.53 -9.03
CA HIS A 675 -30.73 -4.66 -8.22
C HIS A 675 -30.07 -4.20 -6.91
N TYR A 676 -29.33 -3.09 -6.94
CA TYR A 676 -28.61 -2.55 -5.79
C TYR A 676 -29.41 -1.50 -5.02
N GLY A 677 -30.71 -1.43 -5.23
CA GLY A 677 -31.66 -0.70 -4.37
C GLY A 677 -31.73 0.78 -4.64
N TYR A 678 -31.30 1.26 -5.81
CA TYR A 678 -31.56 2.63 -6.22
C TYR A 678 -33.02 2.78 -6.65
N LEU A 679 -33.70 3.74 -6.06
CA LEU A 679 -35.06 4.15 -6.38
C LEU A 679 -35.06 5.67 -6.57
N GLU A 680 -35.72 6.16 -7.60
CA GLU A 680 -35.79 7.62 -7.86
C GLU A 680 -36.40 8.38 -6.69
N GLU A 681 -37.36 7.77 -5.96
CA GLU A 681 -38.02 8.38 -4.80
C GLU A 681 -37.08 8.59 -3.61
N THR A 682 -36.19 7.63 -3.34
CA THR A 682 -35.28 7.65 -2.17
C THR A 682 -33.87 8.12 -2.51
N GLY A 683 -33.52 8.16 -3.79
CA GLY A 683 -32.19 8.49 -4.27
C GLY A 683 -31.11 7.52 -3.76
N CYS A 684 -29.92 8.04 -3.51
CA CYS A 684 -28.75 7.25 -3.08
C CYS A 684 -28.72 6.89 -1.58
N ALA A 685 -29.70 7.30 -0.79
CA ALA A 685 -29.63 7.18 0.68
C ALA A 685 -29.46 5.74 1.18
N LYS A 686 -30.05 4.76 0.51
CA LYS A 686 -29.99 3.33 0.88
C LYS A 686 -29.36 2.44 -0.20
N ALA A 687 -29.08 2.99 -1.37
CA ALA A 687 -28.54 2.23 -2.49
C ALA A 687 -27.07 1.82 -2.26
N THR A 688 -26.68 0.69 -2.80
CA THR A 688 -25.28 0.24 -2.83
C THR A 688 -24.54 0.86 -4.03
N LEU A 689 -25.22 0.94 -5.18
CA LEU A 689 -24.77 1.65 -6.37
C LEU A 689 -25.72 2.81 -6.65
N CYS A 690 -25.15 3.93 -7.08
CA CYS A 690 -25.84 5.17 -7.44
C CYS A 690 -25.53 5.55 -8.88
N PRO A 691 -26.42 6.23 -9.59
CA PRO A 691 -26.09 6.80 -10.89
C PRO A 691 -24.98 7.84 -10.75
N ALA A 692 -24.06 7.85 -11.67
CA ALA A 692 -23.06 8.90 -11.90
C ALA A 692 -23.16 9.33 -13.37
N LEU A 693 -22.38 10.35 -13.77
CA LEU A 693 -22.49 10.89 -15.12
C LEU A 693 -22.07 9.84 -16.17
N SER A 694 -23.00 9.43 -16.98
CA SER A 694 -22.87 8.37 -17.98
C SER A 694 -23.32 8.84 -19.37
N LEU A 695 -22.89 8.15 -20.44
CA LEU A 695 -23.34 8.50 -21.79
C LEU A 695 -24.88 8.49 -21.94
N PRO A 696 -25.65 7.52 -21.41
CA PRO A 696 -27.11 7.55 -21.44
C PRO A 696 -27.74 8.81 -20.83
N ASP A 697 -27.09 9.45 -19.87
CA ASP A 697 -27.59 10.66 -19.25
C ASP A 697 -27.69 11.84 -20.20
N LEU A 698 -26.86 11.88 -21.25
CA LEU A 698 -26.90 12.92 -22.27
C LEU A 698 -28.19 12.84 -23.11
N PHE A 699 -28.87 11.70 -23.12
CA PHE A 699 -30.09 11.45 -23.91
C PHE A 699 -31.38 11.55 -23.07
N SER A 700 -31.25 11.88 -21.76
CA SER A 700 -32.39 12.01 -20.87
C SER A 700 -33.15 13.32 -21.11
N THR A 701 -34.44 13.23 -21.33
CA THR A 701 -35.31 14.40 -21.41
C THR A 701 -36.20 14.48 -20.18
N GLY A 702 -36.21 15.66 -19.53
CA GLY A 702 -37.12 15.90 -18.40
C GLY A 702 -36.81 15.16 -17.10
N GLY A 703 -35.65 14.51 -16.98
CA GLY A 703 -35.22 13.79 -15.75
C GLY A 703 -35.67 12.33 -15.69
N GLN A 704 -36.27 11.80 -16.74
CA GLN A 704 -36.56 10.37 -16.89
C GLN A 704 -35.48 9.69 -17.73
N ALA A 705 -35.09 8.47 -17.33
CA ALA A 705 -34.18 7.67 -18.12
C ALA A 705 -34.71 7.46 -19.54
N PRO A 706 -33.90 7.57 -20.60
CA PRO A 706 -34.36 7.29 -21.94
C PRO A 706 -34.86 5.85 -21.97
N THR A 707 -36.11 5.66 -22.50
CA THR A 707 -36.59 4.32 -22.78
C THR A 707 -35.77 3.74 -23.92
N ALA A 708 -35.05 2.63 -23.65
CA ALA A 708 -34.08 2.00 -24.55
C ALA A 708 -34.60 1.71 -26.00
N ALA A 709 -35.91 1.82 -26.23
CA ALA A 709 -36.55 1.43 -27.48
C ALA A 709 -36.82 2.58 -28.48
N SER A 710 -36.51 3.84 -28.17
CA SER A 710 -37.11 4.97 -28.90
C SER A 710 -36.14 5.97 -29.57
N LEU A 711 -34.83 5.88 -29.36
CA LEU A 711 -33.90 6.85 -29.95
C LEU A 711 -33.47 6.42 -31.35
N SER A 712 -33.78 7.22 -32.34
CA SER A 712 -33.23 7.06 -33.69
C SER A 712 -31.80 7.62 -33.76
N GLN A 713 -31.02 7.17 -34.76
CA GLN A 713 -29.65 7.67 -34.97
C GLN A 713 -29.59 9.20 -35.14
N SER A 714 -30.59 9.76 -35.84
CA SER A 714 -30.71 11.20 -36.03
C SER A 714 -30.94 11.97 -34.70
N GLN A 715 -31.75 11.39 -33.81
CA GLN A 715 -31.98 11.97 -32.48
C GLN A 715 -30.71 11.91 -31.60
N ILE A 716 -30.02 10.76 -31.61
CA ILE A 716 -28.73 10.62 -30.88
C ILE A 716 -27.71 11.66 -31.35
N ASN A 717 -27.55 11.76 -32.70
CA ASN A 717 -26.62 12.72 -33.29
C ASN A 717 -27.03 14.19 -33.00
N GLY A 718 -28.34 14.47 -33.05
CA GLY A 718 -28.84 15.81 -32.70
C GLY A 718 -28.63 16.16 -31.25
N LEU A 719 -28.89 15.26 -30.31
CA LEU A 719 -28.65 15.45 -28.88
C LEU A 719 -27.12 15.58 -28.56
N LEU A 720 -26.28 14.69 -29.12
CA LEU A 720 -24.82 14.81 -28.98
C LEU A 720 -24.27 16.10 -29.59
N GLY A 721 -24.89 16.57 -30.67
CA GLY A 721 -24.54 17.88 -31.27
C GLY A 721 -24.92 19.07 -30.39
N ALA A 722 -25.98 18.95 -29.62
CA ALA A 722 -26.46 19.98 -28.70
C ALA A 722 -25.63 20.03 -27.39
N VAL A 723 -25.03 18.90 -27.00
CA VAL A 723 -24.19 18.80 -25.82
C VAL A 723 -22.78 19.38 -26.11
N PRO A 724 -22.29 20.29 -25.31
CA PRO A 724 -20.97 20.89 -25.48
C PRO A 724 -19.83 19.87 -25.39
N SER A 725 -18.76 20.09 -26.18
CA SER A 725 -17.63 19.19 -26.33
C SER A 725 -17.04 18.73 -25.01
N TYR A 726 -16.77 19.65 -24.06
CA TYR A 726 -16.12 19.31 -22.78
C TYR A 726 -17.01 18.47 -21.84
N PHE A 727 -18.32 18.58 -21.93
CA PHE A 727 -19.24 17.75 -21.15
C PHE A 727 -19.42 16.37 -21.83
N LYS A 728 -19.49 16.38 -23.14
CA LYS A 728 -19.48 15.18 -23.96
C LYS A 728 -18.20 14.36 -23.78
N GLU A 729 -17.05 15.02 -23.78
CA GLU A 729 -15.74 14.39 -23.55
C GLU A 729 -15.59 13.76 -22.16
N ALA A 730 -16.46 14.05 -21.21
CA ALA A 730 -16.50 13.37 -19.93
C ALA A 730 -17.04 11.93 -20.02
N VAL A 731 -17.83 11.60 -21.05
CA VAL A 731 -18.54 10.33 -21.16
C VAL A 731 -18.41 9.64 -22.52
N ILE A 732 -17.90 10.35 -23.55
CA ILE A 732 -17.68 9.80 -24.89
C ILE A 732 -16.48 10.49 -25.53
N THR A 733 -15.62 9.73 -26.20
CA THR A 733 -14.47 10.27 -26.94
C THR A 733 -14.90 11.06 -28.18
N SER A 734 -14.05 11.98 -28.63
CA SER A 734 -14.33 12.85 -29.77
C SER A 734 -14.52 12.07 -31.09
N ASP A 735 -13.87 10.91 -31.21
CA ASP A 735 -13.98 9.96 -32.32
C ASP A 735 -15.17 8.99 -32.20
N GLN A 736 -15.91 9.04 -31.10
CA GLN A 736 -17.07 8.19 -30.77
C GLN A 736 -16.75 6.68 -30.69
N HIS A 737 -15.50 6.31 -30.49
CA HIS A 737 -15.09 4.90 -30.38
C HIS A 737 -15.19 4.37 -28.95
N GLU A 738 -15.15 5.24 -27.94
CA GLU A 738 -15.23 4.86 -26.55
C GLU A 738 -16.24 5.71 -25.78
N ALA A 739 -16.91 5.06 -24.83
CA ALA A 739 -17.82 5.72 -23.89
C ALA A 739 -17.69 5.10 -22.51
N THR A 740 -18.10 5.84 -21.48
CA THR A 740 -18.15 5.34 -20.11
C THR A 740 -19.56 5.34 -19.54
N LEU A 741 -19.84 4.31 -18.71
CA LEU A 741 -20.96 4.24 -17.77
C LEU A 741 -20.36 4.33 -16.36
N ALA A 742 -20.71 5.35 -15.63
CA ALA A 742 -20.19 5.56 -14.29
C ALA A 742 -21.25 5.21 -13.22
N PHE A 743 -20.79 4.57 -12.14
CA PHE A 743 -21.59 4.20 -10.98
C PHE A 743 -20.91 4.68 -9.71
N GLY A 744 -21.60 5.47 -8.92
CA GLY A 744 -21.15 5.79 -7.58
C GLY A 744 -21.31 4.58 -6.66
N ILE A 745 -20.27 4.22 -5.93
CA ILE A 745 -20.29 3.13 -4.95
C ILE A 745 -20.10 3.65 -3.53
N ARG A 746 -20.84 3.06 -2.59
CA ARG A 746 -20.69 3.33 -1.16
C ARG A 746 -19.48 2.63 -0.58
N LEU A 747 -18.83 3.24 0.42
CA LEU A 747 -17.74 2.62 1.17
C LEU A 747 -18.25 1.34 1.88
N MET A 748 -17.62 0.23 1.57
CA MET A 748 -17.97 -1.08 2.13
C MET A 748 -16.70 -1.94 2.26
N PRO A 749 -16.74 -3.02 3.05
CA PRO A 749 -15.64 -3.98 3.09
C PRO A 749 -15.32 -4.51 1.70
N LEU A 750 -14.03 -4.58 1.34
CA LEU A 750 -13.58 -4.95 -0.01
C LEU A 750 -14.08 -6.33 -0.47
N ALA A 751 -14.27 -7.28 0.44
CA ALA A 751 -14.88 -8.57 0.11
C ALA A 751 -16.33 -8.44 -0.40
N ARG A 752 -17.09 -7.48 0.14
CA ARG A 752 -18.45 -7.20 -0.34
C ARG A 752 -18.41 -6.43 -1.67
N GLN A 753 -17.45 -5.52 -1.79
CA GLN A 753 -17.22 -4.79 -3.04
C GLN A 753 -16.86 -5.75 -4.19
N GLU A 754 -16.03 -6.77 -3.92
CA GLU A 754 -15.71 -7.83 -4.85
C GLU A 754 -16.97 -8.58 -5.34
N GLN A 755 -17.91 -8.90 -4.43
CA GLN A 755 -19.19 -9.51 -4.79
C GLN A 755 -20.03 -8.62 -5.73
N VAL A 756 -20.03 -7.30 -5.47
CA VAL A 756 -20.70 -6.33 -6.36
C VAL A 756 -20.06 -6.35 -7.74
N LEU A 757 -18.74 -6.29 -7.82
CA LEU A 757 -18.00 -6.29 -9.08
C LEU A 757 -18.15 -7.61 -9.84
N GLU A 758 -18.16 -8.74 -9.15
CA GLU A 758 -18.40 -10.04 -9.76
C GLU A 758 -19.80 -10.13 -10.35
N TYR A 759 -20.82 -9.62 -9.64
CA TYR A 759 -22.17 -9.51 -10.18
C TYR A 759 -22.22 -8.58 -11.41
N MET A 760 -21.57 -7.40 -11.36
CA MET A 760 -21.46 -6.50 -12.50
C MET A 760 -20.81 -7.19 -13.70
N ARG A 761 -19.70 -7.92 -13.49
CA ARG A 761 -19.01 -8.71 -14.54
C ARG A 761 -19.91 -9.81 -15.11
N SER A 762 -20.68 -10.50 -14.27
CA SER A 762 -21.59 -11.57 -14.69
C SER A 762 -22.75 -11.08 -15.54
N ARG A 763 -23.12 -9.80 -15.47
CA ARG A 763 -24.16 -9.15 -16.26
C ARG A 763 -23.63 -8.40 -17.48
N LEU A 764 -22.32 -8.29 -17.60
CA LEU A 764 -21.66 -7.53 -18.67
C LEU A 764 -21.66 -8.35 -19.98
N HIS A 765 -22.77 -8.29 -20.73
CA HIS A 765 -22.92 -8.97 -22.00
C HIS A 765 -23.19 -7.93 -23.09
N PRO A 766 -22.15 -7.31 -23.65
CA PRO A 766 -22.30 -6.32 -24.72
C PRO A 766 -22.75 -6.98 -26.04
N PRO A 767 -23.36 -6.21 -26.96
CA PRO A 767 -23.71 -6.68 -28.29
C PRO A 767 -22.47 -7.10 -29.10
N ALA A 768 -22.71 -7.84 -30.20
CA ALA A 768 -21.61 -8.24 -31.08
C ALA A 768 -20.87 -7.02 -31.66
N GLY A 769 -19.55 -7.06 -31.64
CA GLY A 769 -18.68 -5.95 -32.07
C GLY A 769 -18.46 -4.86 -31.00
N VAL A 770 -19.04 -5.01 -29.80
CA VAL A 770 -18.81 -4.12 -28.64
C VAL A 770 -18.00 -4.85 -27.58
N THR A 771 -17.01 -4.18 -27.00
CA THR A 771 -16.28 -4.67 -25.84
C THR A 771 -16.54 -3.76 -24.66
N ALA A 772 -16.66 -4.35 -23.46
CA ALA A 772 -16.85 -3.60 -22.23
C ALA A 772 -16.00 -4.16 -21.10
N ALA A 773 -15.48 -3.30 -20.23
CA ALA A 773 -14.65 -3.67 -19.10
C ALA A 773 -14.92 -2.77 -17.89
N LEU A 774 -14.79 -3.33 -16.67
CA LEU A 774 -14.88 -2.55 -15.45
C LEU A 774 -13.54 -1.85 -15.19
N ALA A 775 -13.61 -0.59 -14.85
CA ALA A 775 -12.49 0.30 -14.56
C ALA A 775 -12.73 1.06 -13.24
N GLY A 776 -11.72 1.75 -12.77
CA GLY A 776 -11.75 2.61 -11.59
C GLY A 776 -11.08 2.01 -10.36
N LEU A 777 -10.78 2.88 -9.41
CA LEU A 777 -10.06 2.53 -8.18
C LEU A 777 -10.75 1.44 -7.34
N PRO A 778 -12.08 1.43 -7.17
CA PRO A 778 -12.75 0.36 -6.46
C PRO A 778 -12.51 -1.02 -7.08
N VAL A 779 -12.44 -1.12 -8.42
CA VAL A 779 -12.15 -2.37 -9.13
C VAL A 779 -10.75 -2.85 -8.83
N LEU A 780 -9.77 -1.95 -8.89
CA LEU A 780 -8.37 -2.25 -8.57
C LEU A 780 -8.20 -2.67 -7.11
N ALA A 781 -8.86 -1.98 -6.18
CA ALA A 781 -8.80 -2.29 -4.76
C ALA A 781 -9.38 -3.67 -4.43
N ALA A 782 -10.50 -4.05 -5.06
CA ALA A 782 -11.11 -5.36 -4.89
C ALA A 782 -10.25 -6.48 -5.49
N ASP A 783 -9.71 -6.31 -6.71
CA ASP A 783 -8.83 -7.28 -7.34
C ASP A 783 -7.50 -7.46 -6.55
N ALA A 784 -6.96 -6.38 -5.99
CA ALA A 784 -5.82 -6.45 -5.08
C ALA A 784 -6.16 -7.24 -3.82
N ASN A 785 -7.34 -6.99 -3.23
CA ASN A 785 -7.83 -7.71 -2.06
C ASN A 785 -8.01 -9.20 -2.34
N ALA A 786 -8.64 -9.57 -3.43
CA ALA A 786 -8.85 -10.95 -3.84
C ALA A 786 -7.53 -11.71 -3.95
N SER A 787 -6.53 -11.06 -4.57
CA SER A 787 -5.18 -11.61 -4.71
C SER A 787 -4.45 -11.81 -3.38
N LEU A 788 -4.62 -10.88 -2.43
CA LEU A 788 -3.95 -10.90 -1.12
C LEU A 788 -4.66 -11.82 -0.11
N SER A 789 -5.98 -11.90 -0.16
CA SER A 789 -6.78 -12.71 0.77
C SER A 789 -6.76 -14.20 0.44
N SER A 790 -6.27 -14.59 -0.74
CA SER A 790 -6.15 -15.99 -1.15
C SER A 790 -5.23 -16.78 -0.21
N THR A 791 -5.84 -17.61 0.65
CA THR A 791 -5.14 -18.49 1.59
C THR A 791 -4.19 -19.46 0.86
N GLY A 792 -4.60 -19.97 -0.31
CA GLY A 792 -3.78 -20.85 -1.14
C GLY A 792 -2.49 -20.18 -1.60
N HIS A 793 -2.55 -18.91 -1.97
CA HIS A 793 -1.38 -18.14 -2.40
C HIS A 793 -0.39 -17.89 -1.26
N ARG A 794 -0.88 -17.61 -0.05
CA ARG A 794 -0.05 -17.42 1.16
C ARG A 794 0.70 -18.71 1.51
N PHE A 795 0.02 -19.86 1.55
CA PHE A 795 0.67 -21.16 1.81
C PHE A 795 1.65 -21.55 0.70
N LEU A 796 1.31 -21.31 -0.56
CA LEU A 796 2.21 -21.58 -1.69
C LEU A 796 3.50 -20.74 -1.55
N THR A 797 3.40 -19.47 -1.24
CA THR A 797 4.55 -18.57 -1.06
C THR A 797 5.43 -19.03 0.11
N LEU A 798 4.84 -19.47 1.22
CA LEU A 798 5.57 -20.04 2.36
C LEU A 798 6.32 -21.31 1.98
N ILE A 799 5.67 -22.26 1.30
CA ILE A 799 6.26 -23.53 0.90
C ILE A 799 7.39 -23.30 -0.11
N VAL A 800 7.13 -22.48 -1.13
CA VAL A 800 8.14 -22.10 -2.13
C VAL A 800 9.32 -21.41 -1.47
N GLY A 801 9.07 -20.55 -0.49
CA GLY A 801 10.12 -19.88 0.29
C GLY A 801 11.03 -20.84 1.03
N LEU A 802 10.44 -21.76 1.79
CA LEU A 802 11.19 -22.80 2.52
C LEU A 802 11.96 -23.72 1.57
N LEU A 803 11.36 -24.12 0.44
CA LEU A 803 12.00 -24.96 -0.55
C LEU A 803 13.15 -24.23 -1.26
N ALA A 804 12.97 -22.97 -1.64
CA ALA A 804 13.99 -22.17 -2.29
C ALA A 804 15.21 -21.97 -1.38
N VAL A 805 14.99 -21.59 -0.12
CA VAL A 805 16.06 -21.47 0.88
C VAL A 805 16.72 -22.82 1.12
N GLY A 806 15.94 -23.91 1.26
CA GLY A 806 16.46 -25.27 1.42
C GLY A 806 17.31 -25.70 0.26
N LEU A 807 16.91 -25.42 -0.97
CA LEU A 807 17.66 -25.71 -2.19
C LEU A 807 19.00 -24.96 -2.22
N VAL A 808 18.98 -23.65 -1.93
CA VAL A 808 20.20 -22.84 -1.89
C VAL A 808 21.16 -23.34 -0.81
N LEU A 809 20.65 -23.66 0.38
CA LEU A 809 21.46 -24.26 1.44
C LEU A 809 22.00 -25.64 1.02
N LEU A 810 21.22 -26.46 0.32
CA LEU A 810 21.65 -27.77 -0.18
C LEU A 810 22.79 -27.65 -1.20
N ILE A 811 22.68 -26.70 -2.14
CA ILE A 811 23.72 -26.40 -3.16
C ILE A 811 25.01 -25.93 -2.48
N VAL A 812 24.90 -25.06 -1.45
CA VAL A 812 26.07 -24.48 -0.77
C VAL A 812 26.71 -25.45 0.19
N LEU A 813 25.91 -26.14 1.02
CA LEU A 813 26.39 -27.05 2.08
C LEU A 813 26.58 -28.50 1.64
N ARG A 814 26.01 -28.87 0.47
CA ARG A 814 26.15 -30.17 -0.20
C ARG A 814 25.76 -31.41 0.63
N ARG A 815 25.01 -31.23 1.72
CA ARG A 815 24.46 -32.30 2.56
C ARG A 815 23.06 -31.96 3.02
N ALA A 816 22.11 -32.86 2.83
CA ALA A 816 20.71 -32.64 3.15
C ALA A 816 20.46 -32.27 4.63
N GLU A 817 21.12 -33.02 5.55
CA GLU A 817 21.00 -32.72 6.99
C GLU A 817 21.44 -31.28 7.33
N ARG A 818 22.53 -30.83 6.69
CA ARG A 818 23.06 -29.46 6.89
C ARG A 818 22.15 -28.38 6.33
N ALA A 819 21.39 -28.69 5.29
CA ALA A 819 20.47 -27.76 4.65
C ALA A 819 19.13 -27.69 5.36
N PHE A 820 18.55 -28.84 5.77
CA PHE A 820 17.18 -28.89 6.25
C PHE A 820 17.03 -28.74 7.77
N VAL A 821 18.03 -29.14 8.57
CA VAL A 821 17.94 -29.01 10.04
C VAL A 821 17.77 -27.53 10.47
N PRO A 822 18.51 -26.54 9.90
CA PRO A 822 18.29 -25.13 10.22
C PRO A 822 16.90 -24.60 9.83
N LEU A 823 16.19 -25.25 8.89
CA LEU A 823 14.86 -24.82 8.46
C LEU A 823 13.74 -25.25 9.42
N ILE A 824 13.96 -26.26 10.28
CA ILE A 824 12.95 -26.75 11.21
C ILE A 824 12.45 -25.64 12.16
N PRO A 825 13.31 -24.93 12.91
CA PRO A 825 12.83 -23.86 13.77
C PRO A 825 12.16 -22.73 13.01
N ILE A 826 12.56 -22.48 11.76
CA ILE A 826 11.98 -21.43 10.90
C ILE A 826 10.56 -21.79 10.50
N ALA A 827 10.35 -23.00 9.99
CA ALA A 827 9.04 -23.49 9.61
C ALA A 827 8.06 -23.47 10.81
N LEU A 828 8.53 -23.90 11.99
CA LEU A 828 7.68 -23.89 13.20
C LEU A 828 7.39 -22.47 13.68
N ALA A 829 8.33 -21.54 13.55
CA ALA A 829 8.16 -20.16 13.95
C ALA A 829 7.06 -19.45 13.14
N THR A 830 6.90 -19.76 11.84
CA THR A 830 5.80 -19.17 11.05
C THR A 830 4.42 -19.54 11.61
N GLY A 831 4.24 -20.81 12.02
CA GLY A 831 2.97 -21.23 12.64
C GLY A 831 2.75 -20.58 14.00
N TRP A 832 3.78 -20.44 14.83
CA TRP A 832 3.64 -19.76 16.13
C TRP A 832 3.30 -18.28 15.97
N SER A 833 3.91 -17.62 15.00
CA SER A 833 3.59 -16.23 14.69
C SER A 833 2.14 -16.06 14.27
N SER A 834 1.65 -16.90 13.34
CA SER A 834 0.25 -16.91 12.92
C SER A 834 -0.70 -17.15 14.10
N LEU A 835 -0.37 -18.07 15.04
CA LEU A 835 -1.16 -18.32 16.23
C LEU A 835 -1.27 -17.08 17.14
N ILE A 836 -0.14 -16.42 17.39
CA ILE A 836 -0.08 -15.23 18.24
C ILE A 836 -0.89 -14.09 17.63
N LEU A 837 -0.73 -13.85 16.31
CA LEU A 837 -1.46 -12.80 15.60
C LEU A 837 -2.97 -13.05 15.61
N PHE A 838 -3.39 -14.30 15.40
CA PHE A 838 -4.79 -14.69 15.51
C PHE A 838 -5.38 -14.41 16.88
N VAL A 839 -4.67 -14.80 17.96
CA VAL A 839 -5.11 -14.59 19.35
C VAL A 839 -5.21 -13.10 19.71
N ILE A 840 -4.27 -12.27 19.18
CA ILE A 840 -4.28 -10.82 19.43
C ILE A 840 -5.34 -10.12 18.56
N GLY A 841 -5.80 -10.75 17.47
CA GLY A 841 -6.82 -10.19 16.58
C GLY A 841 -6.32 -9.07 15.66
N ILE A 842 -5.03 -9.06 15.33
CA ILE A 842 -4.48 -8.07 14.38
C ILE A 842 -4.71 -8.55 12.96
N PRO A 843 -5.44 -7.79 12.12
CA PRO A 843 -5.64 -8.15 10.72
C PRO A 843 -4.33 -8.01 9.94
N LEU A 844 -4.12 -8.89 8.98
CA LEU A 844 -3.01 -8.78 8.04
C LEU A 844 -3.28 -7.64 7.04
N ASN A 845 -2.32 -6.77 6.83
CA ASN A 845 -2.36 -5.75 5.77
C ASN A 845 -1.55 -6.22 4.54
N PRO A 846 -1.58 -5.52 3.39
CA PRO A 846 -0.85 -5.92 2.18
C PRO A 846 0.65 -6.14 2.39
N MET A 847 1.28 -5.42 3.31
CA MET A 847 2.68 -5.64 3.67
C MET A 847 2.86 -6.86 4.58
N SER A 848 1.98 -7.03 5.56
CA SER A 848 2.09 -8.12 6.53
C SER A 848 1.59 -9.46 6.00
N ALA A 849 0.76 -9.49 4.97
CA ALA A 849 0.31 -10.74 4.33
C ALA A 849 1.48 -11.55 3.72
N THR A 850 2.61 -10.91 3.44
CA THR A 850 3.83 -11.54 2.92
C THR A 850 4.88 -11.83 4.00
N LEU A 851 4.56 -11.62 5.27
CA LEU A 851 5.47 -11.78 6.41
C LEU A 851 6.02 -13.19 6.57
N GLY A 852 5.31 -14.22 6.14
CA GLY A 852 5.85 -15.58 6.12
C GLY A 852 7.21 -15.66 5.41
N ALA A 853 7.38 -14.96 4.28
CA ALA A 853 8.66 -14.88 3.58
C ALA A 853 9.72 -14.06 4.36
N LEU A 854 9.29 -13.01 5.05
CA LEU A 854 10.15 -12.18 5.92
C LEU A 854 10.68 -12.99 7.11
N VAL A 855 9.79 -13.75 7.79
CA VAL A 855 10.17 -14.67 8.88
C VAL A 855 11.20 -15.68 8.39
N ILE A 856 10.96 -16.30 7.23
CA ILE A 856 11.88 -17.28 6.63
C ILE A 856 13.24 -16.61 6.40
N ALA A 857 13.27 -15.44 5.79
CA ALA A 857 14.49 -14.74 5.47
C ALA A 857 15.34 -14.43 6.71
N ILE A 858 14.77 -13.76 7.70
CA ILE A 858 15.51 -13.30 8.90
C ILE A 858 15.87 -14.46 9.83
N SER A 859 14.93 -15.40 10.06
CA SER A 859 15.18 -16.56 10.93
C SER A 859 16.25 -17.49 10.38
N THR A 860 16.38 -17.57 9.05
CA THR A 860 17.38 -18.41 8.37
C THR A 860 18.79 -17.98 8.78
N GLU A 861 19.05 -16.69 8.88
CA GLU A 861 20.34 -16.15 9.25
C GLU A 861 20.79 -16.69 10.61
N PHE A 862 19.95 -16.56 11.63
CA PHE A 862 20.26 -17.01 12.99
C PHE A 862 20.45 -18.53 13.05
N SER A 863 19.59 -19.29 12.39
CA SER A 863 19.64 -20.76 12.38
C SER A 863 20.88 -21.29 11.68
N VAL A 864 21.24 -20.72 10.53
CA VAL A 864 22.41 -21.14 9.74
C VAL A 864 23.70 -20.83 10.48
N LEU A 865 23.85 -19.62 11.06
CA LEU A 865 25.04 -19.21 11.78
C LEU A 865 25.31 -20.11 13.00
N LEU A 866 24.28 -20.39 13.81
CA LEU A 866 24.41 -21.27 14.96
C LEU A 866 24.67 -22.71 14.57
N SER A 867 24.01 -23.21 13.51
CA SER A 867 24.23 -24.57 13.02
C SER A 867 25.65 -24.77 12.49
N GLU A 868 26.19 -23.78 11.78
CA GLU A 868 27.53 -23.85 11.24
C GLU A 868 28.60 -23.74 12.35
N ARG A 869 28.35 -22.90 13.37
CA ARG A 869 29.26 -22.82 14.55
C ARG A 869 29.23 -24.13 15.34
N TYR A 870 28.07 -24.69 15.58
CA TYR A 870 27.94 -25.98 16.23
C TYR A 870 28.78 -27.05 15.55
N ARG A 871 28.76 -27.10 14.22
CA ARG A 871 29.56 -28.05 13.45
C ARG A 871 31.05 -27.81 13.55
N GLN A 872 31.50 -26.54 13.60
CA GLN A 872 32.89 -26.19 13.83
C GLN A 872 33.36 -26.73 15.19
N GLU A 873 32.56 -26.56 16.25
CA GLU A 873 32.88 -27.08 17.59
C GLU A 873 32.88 -28.61 17.63
N ARG A 874 31.94 -29.27 16.88
CA ARG A 874 31.97 -30.76 16.74
C ARG A 874 33.17 -31.25 15.96
N ALA A 875 33.58 -30.54 14.90
CA ALA A 875 34.79 -30.87 14.13
C ALA A 875 36.07 -30.67 14.95
N ALA A 876 36.06 -29.81 15.94
CA ALA A 876 37.15 -29.63 16.88
C ALA A 876 37.19 -30.71 17.98
N GLY A 877 36.28 -31.72 17.92
CA GLY A 877 36.31 -32.87 18.81
C GLY A 877 35.49 -32.71 20.11
N HIS A 878 34.75 -31.61 20.29
CA HIS A 878 33.94 -31.43 21.49
C HIS A 878 32.71 -32.32 21.48
N GLU A 879 32.32 -32.84 22.63
CA GLU A 879 31.06 -33.57 22.78
C GLU A 879 29.83 -32.71 22.55
N LEU A 880 28.67 -33.31 22.24
CA LEU A 880 27.41 -32.65 21.90
C LEU A 880 27.03 -31.52 22.86
N SER A 881 27.02 -31.80 24.16
CA SER A 881 26.66 -30.83 25.21
C SER A 881 27.67 -29.67 25.31
N ALA A 882 28.95 -29.97 25.24
CA ALA A 882 30.05 -29.00 25.28
C ALA A 882 30.09 -28.15 24.02
N ALA A 883 29.90 -28.75 22.84
CA ALA A 883 29.83 -28.04 21.56
C ALA A 883 28.61 -27.07 21.53
N LEU A 884 27.43 -27.47 21.97
CA LEU A 884 26.28 -26.60 22.10
C LEU A 884 26.53 -25.46 23.10
N ALA A 885 27.04 -25.75 24.28
CA ALA A 885 27.32 -24.73 25.30
C ALA A 885 28.32 -23.69 24.79
N ARG A 886 29.36 -24.09 24.07
CA ARG A 886 30.33 -23.16 23.44
C ARG A 886 29.70 -22.36 22.32
N THR A 887 28.91 -22.99 21.44
CA THR A 887 28.19 -22.31 20.34
C THR A 887 27.29 -21.21 20.85
N TYR A 888 26.48 -21.50 21.87
CA TYR A 888 25.53 -20.53 22.42
C TYR A 888 26.20 -19.47 23.29
N ARG A 889 27.37 -19.77 23.89
CA ARG A 889 28.15 -18.77 24.64
C ARG A 889 28.81 -17.73 23.72
N SER A 890 29.32 -18.15 22.59
CA SER A 890 30.01 -17.26 21.62
C SER A 890 29.03 -16.69 20.56
N THR A 891 28.71 -17.46 19.54
CA THR A 891 27.85 -17.05 18.45
C THR A 891 26.41 -16.78 18.90
N GLY A 892 25.90 -17.54 19.88
CA GLY A 892 24.56 -17.30 20.43
C GLY A 892 24.45 -15.95 21.12
N ALA A 893 25.52 -15.46 21.79
CA ALA A 893 25.51 -14.11 22.37
C ALA A 893 25.48 -13.02 21.28
N ALA A 894 26.19 -13.20 20.16
CA ALA A 894 26.14 -12.27 19.02
C ALA A 894 24.76 -12.28 18.35
N VAL A 895 24.17 -13.47 18.12
CA VAL A 895 22.79 -13.63 17.57
C VAL A 895 21.75 -12.98 18.50
N MET A 896 21.87 -13.17 19.82
CA MET A 896 20.98 -12.49 20.78
C MET A 896 21.12 -10.96 20.72
N ALA A 897 22.34 -10.44 20.66
CA ALA A 897 22.56 -9.01 20.56
C ALA A 897 21.98 -8.45 19.26
N SER A 898 22.17 -9.14 18.14
CA SER A 898 21.62 -8.79 16.84
C SER A 898 20.09 -8.85 16.87
N GLY A 899 19.49 -9.98 17.30
CA GLY A 899 18.05 -10.13 17.37
C GLY A 899 17.37 -9.07 18.23
N VAL A 900 17.94 -8.77 19.42
CA VAL A 900 17.42 -7.70 20.29
C VAL A 900 17.54 -6.32 19.63
N THR A 901 18.63 -6.06 18.91
CA THR A 901 18.82 -4.78 18.19
C THR A 901 17.82 -4.64 17.04
N ALA A 902 17.57 -5.73 16.29
CA ALA A 902 16.56 -5.77 15.24
C ALA A 902 15.15 -5.57 15.82
N ILE A 903 14.77 -6.30 16.86
CA ILE A 903 13.49 -6.15 17.57
C ILE A 903 13.29 -4.70 18.04
N ALA A 904 14.32 -4.09 18.62
CA ALA A 904 14.28 -2.71 19.08
C ALA A 904 14.12 -1.71 17.91
N GLY A 905 14.81 -1.93 16.79
CA GLY A 905 14.73 -1.10 15.60
C GLY A 905 13.35 -1.16 14.93
N PHE A 906 12.81 -2.38 14.74
CA PHE A 906 11.46 -2.59 14.19
C PHE A 906 10.36 -2.13 15.15
N GLY A 907 10.60 -2.24 16.47
CA GLY A 907 9.67 -1.80 17.50
C GLY A 907 9.34 -0.31 17.42
N VAL A 908 10.19 0.50 16.79
CA VAL A 908 9.92 1.92 16.56
C VAL A 908 8.77 2.12 15.58
N LEU A 909 8.56 1.22 14.61
CA LEU A 909 7.45 1.30 13.67
C LEU A 909 6.08 1.18 14.34
N VAL A 910 6.01 0.54 15.52
CA VAL A 910 4.77 0.44 16.32
C VAL A 910 4.24 1.80 16.77
N PHE A 911 5.12 2.81 16.83
CA PHE A 911 4.76 4.19 17.18
C PHE A 911 4.43 5.06 15.96
N SER A 912 4.34 4.46 14.77
CA SER A 912 3.93 5.19 13.56
C SER A 912 2.46 5.60 13.62
N ASP A 913 2.15 6.82 13.20
CA ASP A 913 0.78 7.29 13.01
C ASP A 913 0.09 6.58 11.84
N ILE A 914 0.86 6.03 10.90
CA ILE A 914 0.35 5.28 9.76
C ILE A 914 0.01 3.87 10.21
N THR A 915 -1.27 3.51 10.24
CA THR A 915 -1.77 2.21 10.73
C THR A 915 -1.07 1.03 10.02
N MET A 916 -0.87 1.12 8.71
CA MET A 916 -0.19 0.07 7.94
C MET A 916 1.24 -0.19 8.42
N LEU A 917 2.03 0.87 8.70
CA LEU A 917 3.40 0.73 9.20
C LEU A 917 3.41 0.28 10.68
N ARG A 918 2.48 0.75 11.48
CA ARG A 918 2.33 0.34 12.89
C ARG A 918 2.04 -1.14 13.01
N ASP A 919 1.05 -1.63 12.27
CA ASP A 919 0.65 -3.03 12.28
C ASP A 919 1.77 -3.92 11.72
N PHE A 920 2.43 -3.49 10.63
CA PHE A 920 3.61 -4.17 10.10
C PHE A 920 4.74 -4.24 11.12
N GLY A 921 5.03 -3.14 11.83
CA GLY A 921 6.03 -3.09 12.89
C GLY A 921 5.71 -4.04 14.04
N PHE A 922 4.44 -4.09 14.46
CA PHE A 922 4.01 -5.01 15.53
C PHE A 922 4.13 -6.48 15.10
N VAL A 923 3.65 -6.83 13.92
CA VAL A 923 3.74 -8.19 13.40
C VAL A 923 5.19 -8.62 13.24
N THR A 924 6.07 -7.77 12.72
CA THR A 924 7.49 -8.04 12.60
C THR A 924 8.17 -8.22 13.97
N LEU A 925 7.75 -7.47 14.99
CA LEU A 925 8.24 -7.62 16.35
C LEU A 925 7.88 -9.00 16.93
N VAL A 926 6.64 -9.46 16.72
CA VAL A 926 6.20 -10.81 17.09
C VAL A 926 7.03 -11.85 16.36
N ASP A 927 7.16 -11.73 15.05
CA ASP A 927 7.89 -12.66 14.18
C ASP A 927 9.36 -12.82 14.60
N LEU A 928 10.06 -11.72 14.83
CA LEU A 928 11.46 -11.74 15.27
C LEU A 928 11.61 -12.38 16.67
N THR A 929 10.69 -12.06 17.58
CA THR A 929 10.71 -12.61 18.93
C THR A 929 10.48 -14.12 18.91
N VAL A 930 9.49 -14.58 18.15
CA VAL A 930 9.18 -15.99 17.96
C VAL A 930 10.30 -16.74 17.25
N SER A 931 10.90 -16.12 16.22
CA SER A 931 12.05 -16.68 15.49
C SER A 931 13.24 -16.87 16.40
N LEU A 932 13.58 -15.86 17.21
CA LEU A 932 14.67 -15.93 18.16
C LEU A 932 14.41 -17.01 19.23
N ALA A 933 13.17 -17.12 19.72
CA ALA A 933 12.77 -18.19 20.65
C ALA A 933 12.88 -19.57 19.98
N GLY A 934 12.46 -19.71 18.72
CA GLY A 934 12.58 -20.94 17.94
C GLY A 934 14.03 -21.40 17.78
N VAL A 935 14.92 -20.47 17.47
CA VAL A 935 16.35 -20.77 17.32
C VAL A 935 17.01 -21.15 18.65
N LEU A 936 16.56 -20.59 19.75
CA LEU A 936 17.10 -20.91 21.10
C LEU A 936 16.56 -22.24 21.65
N LEU A 937 15.30 -22.59 21.37
CA LEU A 937 14.62 -23.75 21.95
C LEU A 937 14.61 -24.95 21.00
N VAL A 938 14.26 -24.75 19.74
CA VAL A 938 14.02 -25.80 18.75
C VAL A 938 15.32 -26.25 18.07
N LEU A 939 16.19 -25.30 17.71
CA LEU A 939 17.42 -25.64 17.01
C LEU A 939 18.35 -26.60 17.78
N PRO A 940 18.60 -26.43 19.11
CA PRO A 940 19.40 -27.38 19.86
C PRO A 940 18.78 -28.79 19.88
N ALA A 941 17.46 -28.87 20.03
CA ALA A 941 16.74 -30.13 20.00
C ALA A 941 16.81 -30.82 18.62
N ALA A 942 16.68 -30.02 17.53
CA ALA A 942 16.78 -30.53 16.16
C ALA A 942 18.20 -31.02 15.83
N LEU A 943 19.25 -30.30 16.24
CA LEU A 943 20.65 -30.68 16.09
C LEU A 943 20.96 -31.98 16.88
N ALA A 944 20.50 -32.06 18.12
CA ALA A 944 20.68 -33.26 18.94
C ALA A 944 19.99 -34.50 18.37
N LEU A 945 18.81 -34.33 17.78
CA LEU A 945 18.07 -35.42 17.15
C LEU A 945 18.70 -35.87 15.82
N SER A 946 19.24 -34.92 15.05
CA SER A 946 19.90 -35.24 13.76
C SER A 946 21.17 -36.06 13.97
N GLU A 947 21.94 -35.83 15.02
CA GLU A 947 23.13 -36.62 15.34
C GLU A 947 22.81 -38.05 15.82
N ARG A 948 21.66 -38.28 16.44
CA ARG A 948 21.19 -39.61 16.84
C ARG A 948 20.71 -40.46 15.68
N GLY A 949 20.73 -39.95 14.43
CA GLY A 949 20.28 -40.67 13.24
C GLY A 949 18.75 -40.88 13.14
N ASP A 950 18.01 -40.50 14.15
CA ASP A 950 16.57 -40.79 14.29
C ASP A 950 15.66 -39.91 13.40
N VAL A 951 16.12 -38.74 12.93
CA VAL A 951 15.26 -37.78 12.20
C VAL A 951 14.88 -38.30 10.82
N LEU A 952 15.85 -38.78 10.05
CA LEU A 952 15.60 -39.30 8.70
C LEU A 952 14.78 -40.59 8.71
N VAL A 953 15.02 -41.46 9.71
CA VAL A 953 14.26 -42.71 9.89
C VAL A 953 12.82 -42.39 10.29
N ARG A 954 12.60 -41.47 11.19
CA ARG A 954 11.24 -41.06 11.61
C ARG A 954 10.50 -40.25 10.56
N LEU A 955 11.17 -39.38 9.80
CA LEU A 955 10.54 -38.67 8.69
C LEU A 955 10.15 -39.63 7.57
N ARG A 956 10.94 -40.65 7.27
CA ARG A 956 10.57 -41.73 6.35
C ARG A 956 9.36 -42.50 6.88
N ALA A 957 9.36 -42.89 8.14
CA ALA A 957 8.24 -43.61 8.76
C ALA A 957 6.93 -42.77 8.74
N VAL A 958 7.00 -41.47 8.96
CA VAL A 958 5.85 -40.54 8.85
C VAL A 958 5.39 -40.38 7.41
N ALA A 959 6.33 -40.26 6.46
CA ALA A 959 6.02 -40.18 5.03
C ALA A 959 5.38 -41.48 4.51
N ASP A 960 5.91 -42.62 4.95
CA ASP A 960 5.35 -43.95 4.63
C ASP A 960 3.97 -44.17 5.26
N ALA A 961 3.76 -43.70 6.50
CA ALA A 961 2.46 -43.73 7.17
C ALA A 961 1.43 -42.83 6.46
N ALA A 962 1.85 -41.62 6.03
CA ALA A 962 1.00 -40.70 5.26
C ALA A 962 0.69 -41.26 3.87
N GLY A 963 1.69 -41.86 3.19
CA GLY A 963 1.52 -42.58 1.93
C GLY A 963 0.57 -43.77 2.04
N GLY A 964 0.65 -44.52 3.13
CA GLY A 964 -0.25 -45.62 3.44
C GLY A 964 -1.70 -45.21 3.66
N ILE A 965 -1.93 -44.05 4.26
CA ILE A 965 -3.29 -43.47 4.45
C ILE A 965 -3.89 -43.05 3.11
N VAL A 966 -3.10 -42.40 2.24
CA VAL A 966 -3.55 -41.99 0.89
C VAL A 966 -3.83 -43.22 0.01
N ALA A 967 -2.99 -44.25 0.09
CA ALA A 967 -3.19 -45.51 -0.65
C ALA A 967 -4.44 -46.29 -0.17
N ARG A 968 -4.73 -46.30 1.13
CA ARG A 968 -5.96 -46.88 1.68
C ARG A 968 -7.22 -46.11 1.28
N ARG A 969 -7.18 -44.78 1.14
CA ARG A 969 -8.31 -43.98 0.63
C ARG A 969 -8.62 -44.24 -0.85
N ARG A 970 -7.61 -44.58 -1.65
CA ARG A 970 -7.79 -44.93 -3.08
C ARG A 970 -8.34 -46.35 -3.31
N ARG A 971 -8.27 -47.22 -2.31
CA ARG A 971 -8.75 -48.62 -2.41
C ARG A 971 -10.15 -48.86 -1.80
N ARG A 972 -10.92 -47.85 -1.45
CA ARG A 972 -12.34 -48.06 -1.16
C ARG A 972 -13.09 -48.23 -2.47
N PRO A 973 -13.69 -49.36 -2.74
CA PRO A 973 -14.51 -49.57 -3.92
C PRO A 973 -15.71 -48.65 -3.88
N ARG A 974 -15.97 -47.97 -4.95
CA ARG A 974 -17.27 -47.32 -5.17
C ARG A 974 -18.29 -48.44 -5.18
N VAL A 975 -19.06 -48.57 -4.14
CA VAL A 975 -20.30 -49.38 -4.16
C VAL A 975 -21.31 -48.49 -4.86
N ALA A 976 -21.96 -49.10 -5.87
CA ALA A 976 -22.94 -48.51 -6.78
C ALA A 976 -24.17 -47.98 -6.04
#